data_af3e42a4c00fa0a9354f0c076aa7b94f
#
_entry.id   af3e42a4c00fa0a9354f0c076aa7b94f
#
_cell.length_a   1.000
_cell.length_b   1.000
_cell.length_c   1.000
_cell.angle_alpha   90.00
_cell.angle_beta   90.00
_cell.angle_gamma   90.00
#
_symmetry.space_group_name_H-M   'P 1'
#
loop_
_entity.id
_entity.type
_entity.pdbx_description
1 polymer ?
#
loop_
_entity_poly.entity_id
_entity_poly.type
_entity_poly.pdbx_seq_one_letter_code
_entity_poly.pdbx_strand_id
1 'polypeptide(L)'
;MFRSTRLRATTLALCLAAAFSVQSARPVSPDHHEFEAAIHAPYAGGKSAAREFALYFSWIDAKDPSTVAWKVELLSQDGRQVLREWHGEERLFQKQIETVLAFDGRDRDQRPLADGFYKVRLSATAGDPTAHRSRGGALAKRVDAALVEDADHLHVQEWDIRVGAMPKVAMPAFNALPTALDGKARAATASLPYTIYYGNLHGQSNDSDGGGAIGSCTSSQAAQSGAYGPADAFNYARGRGLDFLLESEHNHYFDGSSSTNTSASPSTAINRYAAGRSAMATSNTNYPNFLALYGMEWGVISGGGHLNIINGDKLAAWEYNSSGQLLGDLFVAKNDYASLYSTMKTRGWVGQFNHPSTSDQFKIGTTVMGYDANGDEVMVGAEIMNTSAFSSNTTETETSRSTYEGAFNLLLERGFHVAPTTNQDNHCANWGASYTNRTGVLLPTGTTLNEANFIAAMKARRVFATMDKNSQLIITANGQLMGSRINNSGALNLVANFANSAGRTVSQVQWYRGVPKRNGTVSLLASTATYSFTPAAGEHFFYAKLTQDDGKILWSAPIWVSQGTTSSDTTPPSVSASVTGTSGTITLNATASDNVGVSSVEFFIDGVSRGSDTTSPYSLGFNSTTLANGTHSLTARAVDAAGNSTTSSAVSFSVSNTTADTTPPSVSASVTGTSGTITLNATASDNVGVSSVEFFIDGVSRGSDTTSPYSLGFNSTTLANGTHSLTARAVDAAGNSTTSSAVSFSVSNTTAGTERIVNGGFESGSTSWTATSGVITNDASFAAYAGSWKAWLNGYGATHTDSAYQTISIPSTATSATLTFYLDVATNETTTTQAYDTLKVQVRNSSNSVLSTLATYSNLNAAGGYSQKSFSLLAYKGQTIRVYFLGTEGSQVATSFVLDNVSVITK
;
A
#
# COMPACT_ATOMS: atom_id res chain seq x y z
N MET A 1 28.03 -32.28 -73.93
CA MET A 1 28.64 -33.59 -73.77
C MET A 1 28.84 -33.85 -72.24
N PHE A 2 28.02 -34.78 -71.76
CA PHE A 2 28.37 -35.97 -70.99
C PHE A 2 29.60 -35.87 -70.11
N ARG A 3 29.57 -36.15 -68.76
CA ARG A 3 29.09 -37.21 -67.86
C ARG A 3 29.40 -36.80 -66.44
N SER A 4 28.46 -36.82 -65.52
CA SER A 4 28.20 -37.84 -64.46
C SER A 4 29.42 -38.58 -63.85
N THR A 5 29.66 -38.60 -62.59
CA THR A 5 29.56 -39.77 -61.71
C THR A 5 29.93 -39.39 -60.19
N ARG A 6 28.99 -39.68 -59.28
CA ARG A 6 29.04 -40.45 -58.00
C ARG A 6 30.13 -40.21 -56.94
N LEU A 7 29.58 -39.79 -55.82
CA LEU A 7 29.72 -40.39 -54.49
C LEU A 7 31.00 -41.14 -54.08
N ARG A 8 31.62 -40.65 -53.02
CA ARG A 8 32.01 -41.49 -51.86
C ARG A 8 32.10 -40.60 -50.59
N ALA A 9 31.38 -41.02 -49.57
CA ALA A 9 31.49 -40.53 -48.23
C ALA A 9 32.81 -40.94 -47.61
N THR A 10 33.49 -40.03 -46.93
CA THR A 10 34.49 -40.38 -45.90
C THR A 10 34.30 -39.41 -44.76
N THR A 11 33.91 -39.97 -43.64
CA THR A 11 33.83 -39.36 -42.33
C THR A 11 35.18 -38.87 -41.90
N LEU A 12 35.33 -37.56 -41.69
CA LEU A 12 36.47 -37.00 -40.98
C LEU A 12 35.93 -36.15 -39.84
N ALA A 13 35.99 -36.70 -38.65
CA ALA A 13 35.70 -35.98 -37.39
C ALA A 13 36.75 -34.88 -37.22
N LEU A 14 36.34 -33.64 -37.47
CA LEU A 14 37.10 -32.46 -37.04
C LEU A 14 36.52 -32.01 -35.70
N CYS A 15 37.27 -32.24 -34.62
CA CYS A 15 37.04 -31.60 -33.35
C CYS A 15 37.25 -30.09 -33.50
N LEU A 16 36.17 -29.34 -33.76
CA LEU A 16 36.18 -27.91 -33.47
C LEU A 16 36.02 -27.76 -31.95
N ALA A 17 37.09 -27.46 -31.26
CA ALA A 17 37.05 -26.87 -29.95
C ALA A 17 36.40 -25.48 -30.11
N ALA A 18 35.08 -25.42 -29.91
CA ALA A 18 34.40 -24.17 -29.62
C ALA A 18 34.97 -23.70 -28.27
N ALA A 19 35.84 -22.70 -28.32
CA ALA A 19 36.11 -21.90 -27.15
C ALA A 19 34.80 -21.24 -26.73
N PHE A 20 34.07 -21.89 -25.83
CA PHE A 20 33.09 -21.19 -25.02
C PHE A 20 33.92 -20.16 -24.23
N SER A 21 33.87 -18.92 -24.66
CA SER A 21 34.10 -17.82 -23.72
C SER A 21 33.10 -18.06 -22.61
N VAL A 22 33.59 -18.51 -21.49
CA VAL A 22 32.87 -18.37 -20.21
C VAL A 22 32.70 -16.87 -20.06
N GLN A 23 31.60 -16.36 -20.55
CA GLN A 23 31.10 -15.08 -20.09
C GLN A 23 30.98 -15.28 -18.60
N SER A 24 31.86 -14.66 -17.82
CA SER A 24 31.73 -14.61 -16.40
C SER A 24 30.29 -14.19 -16.13
N ALA A 25 29.53 -15.06 -15.50
CA ALA A 25 28.19 -14.72 -15.06
C ALA A 25 28.33 -13.38 -14.33
N ARG A 26 27.71 -12.33 -14.87
CA ARG A 26 27.61 -11.04 -14.15
C ARG A 26 27.12 -11.42 -12.75
N PRO A 27 27.72 -10.89 -11.67
CA PRO A 27 27.15 -11.10 -10.36
C PRO A 27 25.70 -10.65 -10.46
N VAL A 28 24.80 -11.58 -10.20
CA VAL A 28 23.35 -11.31 -10.14
C VAL A 28 23.23 -10.19 -9.14
N SER A 29 22.78 -9.02 -9.60
CA SER A 29 22.40 -7.93 -8.72
C SER A 29 21.38 -8.51 -7.74
N PRO A 30 21.49 -8.26 -6.42
CA PRO A 30 20.42 -8.65 -5.50
C PRO A 30 19.11 -8.11 -6.05
N ASP A 31 18.04 -8.87 -5.91
CA ASP A 31 16.76 -8.67 -6.58
C ASP A 31 16.06 -7.30 -6.29
N HIS A 32 16.69 -6.37 -5.57
CA HIS A 32 16.10 -5.16 -5.03
C HIS A 32 16.81 -3.84 -5.27
N HIS A 33 18.02 -3.85 -5.81
CA HIS A 33 18.81 -2.63 -5.77
C HIS A 33 19.23 -2.23 -7.16
N GLU A 34 18.43 -1.30 -7.68
CA GLU A 34 18.67 -0.71 -8.99
C GLU A 34 19.77 0.35 -8.95
N PHE A 35 20.35 0.53 -10.11
CA PHE A 35 21.01 1.79 -10.42
C PHE A 35 19.91 2.85 -10.59
N GLU A 36 19.98 3.91 -9.79
CA GLU A 36 19.11 5.08 -9.93
C GLU A 36 19.86 6.24 -10.57
N ALA A 37 19.19 6.94 -11.46
CA ALA A 37 19.69 8.18 -12.04
C ALA A 37 18.57 9.24 -12.03
N ALA A 38 18.84 10.41 -11.45
CA ALA A 38 17.93 11.52 -11.40
C ALA A 38 18.61 12.83 -11.81
N ILE A 39 17.84 13.78 -12.32
CA ILE A 39 18.32 15.12 -12.64
C ILE A 39 17.39 16.17 -12.03
N HIS A 40 17.95 17.04 -11.21
CA HIS A 40 17.30 18.26 -10.80
C HIS A 40 17.59 19.38 -11.79
N ALA A 41 16.62 19.74 -12.60
CA ALA A 41 16.65 20.87 -13.51
C ALA A 41 15.72 21.97 -12.99
N PRO A 42 16.24 23.08 -12.42
CA PRO A 42 15.40 24.18 -11.93
C PRO A 42 14.49 24.71 -13.06
N TYR A 43 13.17 24.72 -12.82
CA TYR A 43 12.18 25.07 -13.84
C TYR A 43 12.31 26.52 -14.31
N ALA A 44 12.43 27.45 -13.37
CA ALA A 44 12.58 28.87 -13.65
C ALA A 44 14.03 29.32 -13.44
N GLY A 45 14.64 29.88 -14.46
CA GLY A 45 15.99 30.49 -14.40
C GLY A 45 16.01 32.00 -14.21
N GLY A 46 14.93 32.63 -13.71
CA GLY A 46 14.80 34.06 -13.63
C GLY A 46 14.85 34.72 -15.04
N LYS A 47 15.49 35.90 -15.15
CA LYS A 47 15.69 36.56 -16.48
C LYS A 47 16.78 35.92 -17.32
N SER A 48 17.66 35.13 -16.69
CA SER A 48 18.71 34.38 -17.37
C SER A 48 18.25 32.96 -17.64
N ALA A 49 18.57 32.43 -18.82
CA ALA A 49 18.42 31.01 -19.10
C ALA A 49 19.45 30.12 -18.36
N ALA A 50 20.55 30.75 -17.86
CA ALA A 50 21.63 30.06 -17.15
C ALA A 50 21.15 29.46 -15.83
N ARG A 51 21.54 28.20 -15.54
CA ARG A 51 21.22 27.47 -14.32
C ARG A 51 22.18 26.28 -14.13
N GLU A 52 22.13 25.68 -12.98
CA GLU A 52 22.85 24.45 -12.71
C GLU A 52 21.87 23.27 -12.77
N PHE A 53 22.28 22.16 -13.37
CA PHE A 53 21.59 20.88 -13.31
C PHE A 53 22.37 20.00 -12.34
N ALA A 54 21.73 19.48 -11.30
CA ALA A 54 22.31 18.50 -10.41
C ALA A 54 21.94 17.10 -10.89
N LEU A 55 22.93 16.26 -11.13
CA LEU A 55 22.77 14.88 -11.55
C LEU A 55 23.04 13.99 -10.33
N TYR A 56 22.13 13.11 -10.02
CA TYR A 56 22.22 12.18 -8.91
C TYR A 56 22.32 10.76 -9.46
N PHE A 57 23.33 10.02 -9.03
CA PHE A 57 23.49 8.62 -9.38
C PHE A 57 23.68 7.81 -8.11
N SER A 58 22.92 6.71 -7.97
CA SER A 58 23.09 5.79 -6.86
C SER A 58 23.02 4.34 -7.32
N TRP A 59 23.85 3.50 -6.73
CA TRP A 59 23.79 2.06 -6.88
C TRP A 59 24.28 1.43 -5.58
N ILE A 60 23.35 1.25 -4.67
CA ILE A 60 23.64 0.97 -3.26
C ILE A 60 24.31 -0.38 -3.05
N ASP A 61 24.03 -1.37 -3.91
CA ASP A 61 24.57 -2.72 -3.80
C ASP A 61 25.70 -3.02 -4.77
N ALA A 62 26.18 -2.03 -5.49
CA ALA A 62 27.39 -2.22 -6.26
C ALA A 62 28.52 -2.71 -5.33
N LYS A 63 28.98 -3.94 -5.54
CA LYS A 63 30.07 -4.56 -4.75
C LYS A 63 31.43 -3.96 -5.07
N ASP A 64 31.60 -3.43 -6.27
CA ASP A 64 32.83 -2.81 -6.79
C ASP A 64 32.53 -1.41 -7.33
N PRO A 65 33.56 -0.54 -7.45
CA PRO A 65 33.34 0.76 -8.06
C PRO A 65 32.79 0.61 -9.48
N SER A 66 31.56 1.03 -9.69
CA SER A 66 30.94 1.05 -11.02
C SER A 66 31.21 2.35 -11.74
N THR A 67 31.18 2.33 -13.07
CA THR A 67 31.26 3.54 -13.89
C THR A 67 29.88 3.86 -14.41
N VAL A 68 29.39 5.07 -14.14
CA VAL A 68 28.17 5.62 -14.72
C VAL A 68 28.53 6.34 -16.00
N ALA A 69 27.92 5.95 -17.11
CA ALA A 69 27.93 6.72 -18.35
C ALA A 69 26.63 7.51 -18.44
N TRP A 70 26.73 8.82 -18.68
CA TRP A 70 25.54 9.66 -18.74
C TRP A 70 25.59 10.65 -19.90
N LYS A 71 24.40 10.97 -20.43
CA LYS A 71 24.18 12.02 -21.42
C LYS A 71 23.05 12.91 -20.94
N VAL A 72 23.25 14.22 -20.97
CA VAL A 72 22.20 15.22 -20.78
C VAL A 72 21.94 15.90 -22.12
N GLU A 73 20.70 15.99 -22.49
CA GLU A 73 20.23 16.67 -23.71
C GLU A 73 19.29 17.82 -23.33
N LEU A 74 19.53 18.97 -23.91
CA LEU A 74 18.56 20.07 -23.96
C LEU A 74 17.76 19.93 -25.24
N LEU A 75 16.45 19.82 -25.13
CA LEU A 75 15.55 19.55 -26.25
C LEU A 75 14.56 20.71 -26.47
N SER A 76 14.08 20.84 -27.71
CA SER A 76 12.86 21.60 -27.98
C SER A 76 11.67 21.11 -27.14
N GLN A 77 10.64 21.93 -26.97
CA GLN A 77 9.46 21.61 -26.17
C GLN A 77 8.79 20.27 -26.59
N ASP A 78 8.77 20.00 -27.89
CA ASP A 78 8.21 18.76 -28.44
C ASP A 78 9.15 17.56 -28.33
N GLY A 79 10.34 17.74 -27.77
CA GLY A 79 11.35 16.68 -27.59
C GLY A 79 12.05 16.22 -28.86
N ARG A 80 11.75 16.80 -30.04
CA ARG A 80 12.22 16.32 -31.34
C ARG A 80 13.58 16.84 -31.77
N GLN A 81 13.96 18.03 -31.31
CA GLN A 81 15.23 18.65 -31.68
C GLN A 81 16.16 18.73 -30.49
N VAL A 82 17.37 18.18 -30.65
CA VAL A 82 18.46 18.34 -29.69
C VAL A 82 19.12 19.72 -29.95
N LEU A 83 19.03 20.58 -28.96
CA LEU A 83 19.59 21.92 -29.00
C LEU A 83 21.01 21.96 -28.45
N ARG A 84 21.30 21.14 -27.45
CA ARG A 84 22.64 20.96 -26.85
C ARG A 84 22.71 19.62 -26.15
N GLU A 85 23.92 19.08 -26.04
CA GLU A 85 24.18 17.82 -25.36
C GLU A 85 25.48 17.88 -24.54
N TRP A 86 25.51 17.08 -23.47
CA TRP A 86 26.66 16.89 -22.60
C TRP A 86 26.83 15.41 -22.33
N HIS A 87 28.08 14.97 -22.21
CA HIS A 87 28.41 13.58 -21.95
C HIS A 87 29.38 13.53 -20.79
N GLY A 88 29.23 12.53 -19.92
CA GLY A 88 30.18 12.30 -18.82
C GLY A 88 30.27 10.84 -18.42
N GLU A 89 31.34 10.56 -17.68
CA GLU A 89 31.56 9.29 -17.02
C GLU A 89 31.95 9.58 -15.57
N GLU A 90 31.21 8.99 -14.61
CA GLU A 90 31.43 9.15 -13.18
C GLU A 90 31.76 7.81 -12.54
N ARG A 91 32.55 7.84 -11.46
CA ARG A 91 32.88 6.64 -10.69
C ARG A 91 32.11 6.61 -9.38
N LEU A 92 31.29 5.59 -9.19
CA LEU A 92 30.57 5.35 -7.94
C LEU A 92 31.50 4.66 -6.93
N PHE A 93 32.25 5.45 -6.16
CA PHE A 93 33.12 4.93 -5.08
C PHE A 93 32.38 4.76 -3.75
N GLN A 94 31.26 5.49 -3.55
CA GLN A 94 30.51 5.58 -2.30
C GLN A 94 29.05 5.23 -2.48
N LYS A 95 28.73 4.42 -3.51
CA LYS A 95 27.36 4.02 -3.83
C LYS A 95 26.44 5.14 -4.33
N GLN A 96 26.73 6.39 -4.02
CA GLN A 96 26.01 7.59 -4.47
C GLN A 96 27.00 8.68 -4.88
N ILE A 97 26.64 9.46 -5.91
CA ILE A 97 27.40 10.64 -6.33
C ILE A 97 26.45 11.71 -6.86
N GLU A 98 26.77 12.96 -6.55
CA GLU A 98 26.14 14.14 -7.14
C GLU A 98 27.17 14.86 -8.03
N THR A 99 26.76 15.17 -9.25
CA THR A 99 27.56 15.93 -10.23
C THR A 99 26.75 17.14 -10.69
N VAL A 100 27.38 18.32 -10.67
CA VAL A 100 26.72 19.55 -11.10
C VAL A 100 27.17 19.92 -12.51
N LEU A 101 26.19 20.10 -13.40
CA LEU A 101 26.39 20.56 -14.78
C LEU A 101 25.97 22.03 -14.92
N ALA A 102 26.91 22.90 -15.15
CA ALA A 102 26.63 24.32 -15.39
C ALA A 102 26.05 24.52 -16.81
N PHE A 103 24.88 25.11 -16.88
CA PHE A 103 24.23 25.49 -18.14
C PHE A 103 24.20 27.03 -18.25
N ASP A 104 24.84 27.54 -19.30
CA ASP A 104 25.01 28.99 -19.56
C ASP A 104 23.82 29.66 -20.27
N GLY A 105 22.73 28.91 -20.52
CA GLY A 105 21.53 29.42 -21.22
C GLY A 105 21.66 29.50 -22.74
N ARG A 106 22.61 28.76 -23.34
CA ARG A 106 22.89 28.80 -24.78
C ARG A 106 22.72 27.42 -25.42
N ASP A 107 22.37 27.44 -26.72
CA ASP A 107 22.34 26.23 -27.54
C ASP A 107 23.76 25.78 -27.92
N ARG A 108 23.88 24.72 -28.71
CA ARG A 108 25.16 24.17 -29.21
C ARG A 108 25.92 25.17 -30.08
N ASP A 109 25.21 26.09 -30.77
CA ASP A 109 25.82 27.11 -31.62
C ASP A 109 26.15 28.39 -30.84
N GLN A 110 26.13 28.31 -29.48
CA GLN A 110 26.42 29.42 -28.55
C GLN A 110 25.40 30.58 -28.64
N ARG A 111 24.22 30.36 -29.22
CA ARG A 111 23.15 31.34 -29.26
C ARG A 111 22.32 31.32 -27.98
N PRO A 112 21.96 32.46 -27.39
CA PRO A 112 21.03 32.45 -26.24
C PRO A 112 19.70 31.79 -26.62
N LEU A 113 19.19 30.98 -25.71
CA LEU A 113 17.85 30.40 -25.88
C LEU A 113 16.79 31.50 -25.90
N ALA A 114 15.85 31.40 -26.81
CA ALA A 114 14.66 32.24 -26.84
C ALA A 114 13.73 31.97 -25.64
N ASP A 115 12.88 32.92 -25.32
CA ASP A 115 11.80 32.73 -24.36
C ASP A 115 10.91 31.57 -24.81
N GLY A 116 10.78 30.55 -23.97
CA GLY A 116 10.03 29.34 -24.33
C GLY A 116 10.13 28.21 -23.29
N PHE A 117 9.44 27.12 -23.57
CA PHE A 117 9.55 25.87 -22.85
C PHE A 117 10.54 24.95 -23.56
N TYR A 118 11.30 24.24 -22.79
CA TYR A 118 12.30 23.29 -23.25
C TYR A 118 12.23 22.05 -22.38
N LYS A 119 12.87 20.97 -22.83
CA LYS A 119 13.02 19.74 -22.03
C LYS A 119 14.50 19.51 -21.74
N VAL A 120 14.78 19.01 -20.56
CA VAL A 120 16.09 18.46 -20.19
C VAL A 120 15.91 16.96 -20.00
N ARG A 121 16.67 16.17 -20.77
CA ARG A 121 16.66 14.71 -20.69
C ARG A 121 18.03 14.25 -20.18
N LEU A 122 18.02 13.45 -19.12
CA LEU A 122 19.15 12.64 -18.67
C LEU A 122 18.94 11.22 -19.18
N SER A 123 19.95 10.65 -19.80
CA SER A 123 20.07 9.22 -20.09
C SER A 123 21.34 8.71 -19.38
N ALA A 124 21.22 7.69 -18.56
CA ALA A 124 22.34 7.14 -17.80
C ALA A 124 22.24 5.62 -17.67
N THR A 125 23.41 4.97 -17.63
CA THR A 125 23.56 3.56 -17.27
C THR A 125 24.81 3.37 -16.42
N ALA A 126 24.84 2.33 -15.60
CA ALA A 126 26.00 1.98 -14.80
C ALA A 126 26.50 0.58 -15.15
N GLY A 127 27.81 0.40 -15.23
CA GLY A 127 28.40 -0.88 -15.62
C GLY A 127 29.82 -1.10 -15.06
N ASP A 128 30.39 -2.25 -15.41
CA ASP A 128 31.76 -2.61 -15.01
C ASP A 128 32.78 -1.57 -15.53
N PRO A 129 33.66 -1.02 -14.66
CA PRO A 129 34.66 -0.07 -15.05
C PRO A 129 35.63 -0.58 -16.13
N THR A 130 35.84 -1.89 -16.23
CA THR A 130 36.73 -2.50 -17.22
C THR A 130 36.10 -2.52 -18.61
N ALA A 131 34.76 -2.77 -18.69
CA ALA A 131 34.00 -2.70 -19.93
C ALA A 131 34.01 -1.28 -20.52
N HIS A 132 33.83 -0.27 -19.69
CA HIS A 132 33.89 1.14 -20.10
C HIS A 132 35.28 1.56 -20.60
N ARG A 133 36.37 1.13 -19.95
CA ARG A 133 37.75 1.47 -20.34
C ARG A 133 38.20 0.81 -21.63
N SER A 134 37.64 -0.34 -22.01
CA SER A 134 37.96 -1.03 -23.25
C SER A 134 37.37 -0.35 -24.48
N ARG A 135 36.37 0.53 -24.30
CA ARG A 135 35.77 1.32 -25.37
C ARG A 135 36.72 2.46 -25.77
N GLY A 136 37.44 2.32 -26.84
CA GLY A 136 38.32 3.38 -27.38
C GLY A 136 37.50 4.53 -27.97
N GLY A 137 38.12 5.74 -28.08
CA GLY A 137 37.53 6.88 -28.79
C GLY A 137 37.20 8.09 -27.89
N ALA A 138 36.56 9.11 -28.48
CA ALA A 138 36.15 10.30 -27.77
C ALA A 138 35.05 9.98 -26.72
N LEU A 139 34.96 10.78 -25.64
CA LEU A 139 34.02 10.58 -24.53
C LEU A 139 32.60 10.37 -25.01
N ALA A 140 32.09 11.25 -25.87
CA ALA A 140 30.72 11.15 -26.38
C ALA A 140 30.43 9.79 -27.05
N LYS A 141 31.35 9.29 -27.90
CA LYS A 141 31.21 7.99 -28.54
C LYS A 141 31.21 6.82 -27.57
N ARG A 142 32.03 6.90 -26.49
CA ARG A 142 32.04 5.85 -25.46
C ARG A 142 30.77 5.82 -24.65
N VAL A 143 30.27 7.01 -24.28
CA VAL A 143 29.00 7.16 -23.56
C VAL A 143 27.82 6.68 -24.40
N ASP A 144 27.70 7.16 -25.66
CA ASP A 144 26.62 6.71 -26.57
C ASP A 144 26.63 5.19 -26.76
N ALA A 145 27.84 4.59 -26.91
CA ALA A 145 27.97 3.14 -27.02
C ALA A 145 27.51 2.43 -25.74
N ALA A 146 27.86 2.98 -24.55
CA ALA A 146 27.42 2.41 -23.28
C ALA A 146 25.90 2.43 -23.13
N LEU A 147 25.25 3.55 -23.46
CA LEU A 147 23.79 3.71 -23.36
C LEU A 147 23.03 2.77 -24.33
N VAL A 148 23.63 2.40 -25.46
CA VAL A 148 23.02 1.47 -26.41
C VAL A 148 23.27 0.01 -26.01
N GLU A 149 24.49 -0.33 -25.56
CA GLU A 149 24.86 -1.71 -25.20
C GLU A 149 24.14 -2.19 -23.94
N ASP A 150 23.84 -1.29 -23.04
CA ASP A 150 23.17 -1.59 -21.75
C ASP A 150 21.76 -0.99 -21.71
N ALA A 151 21.03 -1.14 -22.81
CA ALA A 151 19.68 -0.60 -22.92
C ALA A 151 18.69 -1.18 -21.90
N ASP A 152 18.98 -2.35 -21.35
CA ASP A 152 18.13 -2.98 -20.33
C ASP A 152 18.26 -2.31 -18.95
N HIS A 153 19.36 -1.59 -18.67
CA HIS A 153 19.56 -0.80 -17.43
C HIS A 153 19.61 0.71 -17.72
N LEU A 154 19.06 1.13 -18.85
CA LEU A 154 19.03 2.53 -19.23
C LEU A 154 17.98 3.31 -18.47
N HIS A 155 18.41 4.28 -17.67
CA HIS A 155 17.53 5.25 -17.02
C HIS A 155 17.37 6.49 -17.88
N VAL A 156 16.13 6.88 -18.13
CA VAL A 156 15.80 8.11 -18.88
C VAL A 156 14.91 8.99 -18.02
N GLN A 157 15.34 10.22 -17.77
CA GLN A 157 14.61 11.23 -17.00
C GLN A 157 14.35 12.47 -17.86
N GLU A 158 13.12 12.95 -17.92
CA GLU A 158 12.75 14.16 -18.65
C GLU A 158 12.05 15.17 -17.74
N TRP A 159 12.53 16.41 -17.76
CA TRP A 159 11.92 17.51 -17.02
C TRP A 159 11.75 18.73 -17.90
N ASP A 160 10.59 19.41 -17.77
CA ASP A 160 10.35 20.66 -18.46
C ASP A 160 11.07 21.82 -17.76
N ILE A 161 11.65 22.73 -18.52
CA ILE A 161 12.23 24.00 -18.04
C ILE A 161 11.64 25.17 -18.80
N ARG A 162 11.59 26.32 -18.14
CA ARG A 162 11.15 27.60 -18.74
C ARG A 162 12.30 28.56 -18.85
N VAL A 163 12.44 29.19 -20.02
CA VAL A 163 13.34 30.35 -20.28
C VAL A 163 12.50 31.59 -20.48
N GLY A 164 12.88 32.72 -19.85
CA GLY A 164 12.16 33.98 -19.89
C GLY A 164 11.02 34.10 -18.87
N ALA A 165 10.12 35.05 -19.12
CA ALA A 165 9.01 35.33 -18.21
C ALA A 165 8.08 34.13 -18.02
N MET A 166 7.60 33.96 -16.79
CA MET A 166 6.67 32.88 -16.45
C MET A 166 5.28 33.23 -17.00
N PRO A 167 4.72 32.44 -17.94
CA PRO A 167 3.38 32.72 -18.42
C PRO A 167 2.36 32.36 -17.32
N LYS A 168 1.18 32.95 -17.40
CA LYS A 168 0.04 32.60 -16.59
C LYS A 168 -1.08 32.13 -17.50
N VAL A 169 -1.42 30.86 -17.41
CA VAL A 169 -2.54 30.27 -18.15
C VAL A 169 -3.85 30.65 -17.47
N ALA A 170 -4.82 31.12 -18.27
CA ALA A 170 -6.18 31.35 -17.79
C ALA A 170 -6.87 30.01 -17.57
N MET A 171 -7.13 29.67 -16.31
CA MET A 171 -7.84 28.45 -15.91
C MET A 171 -9.35 28.74 -15.84
N PRO A 172 -10.23 27.76 -16.12
CA PRO A 172 -11.66 27.86 -15.85
C PRO A 172 -11.93 28.20 -14.38
N ALA A 173 -13.06 28.87 -14.12
CA ALA A 173 -13.51 29.09 -12.75
C ALA A 173 -13.82 27.74 -12.09
N PHE A 174 -13.11 27.45 -11.01
CA PHE A 174 -13.24 26.19 -10.29
C PHE A 174 -13.22 26.44 -8.79
N ASN A 175 -14.29 26.04 -8.11
CA ASN A 175 -14.32 26.02 -6.66
C ASN A 175 -13.61 24.76 -6.19
N ALA A 176 -12.53 24.92 -5.42
CA ALA A 176 -11.72 23.84 -4.91
C ALA A 176 -12.58 22.81 -4.16
N LEU A 177 -12.26 21.55 -4.37
CA LEU A 177 -12.89 20.46 -3.62
C LEU A 177 -12.41 20.48 -2.17
N PRO A 178 -13.24 20.05 -1.18
CA PRO A 178 -12.81 19.90 0.19
C PRO A 178 -11.71 18.86 0.31
N THR A 179 -10.82 19.06 1.27
CA THR A 179 -9.81 18.09 1.70
C THR A 179 -10.18 17.60 3.11
N ALA A 180 -9.50 16.60 3.62
CA ALA A 180 -9.75 16.07 4.98
C ALA A 180 -9.64 17.16 6.06
N LEU A 181 -8.76 18.15 5.87
CA LEU A 181 -8.55 19.26 6.80
C LEU A 181 -9.61 20.38 6.69
N ASP A 182 -10.27 20.51 5.56
CA ASP A 182 -11.13 21.66 5.24
C ASP A 182 -12.58 21.52 5.73
N GLY A 183 -13.00 20.34 6.12
CA GLY A 183 -14.30 20.07 6.71
C GLY A 183 -15.53 20.39 5.84
N LYS A 184 -16.72 20.29 6.45
CA LYS A 184 -18.04 20.39 5.78
C LYS A 184 -18.35 21.77 5.16
N ALA A 185 -17.72 22.83 5.64
CA ALA A 185 -18.03 24.20 5.17
C ALA A 185 -17.64 24.43 3.70
N ARG A 186 -16.60 23.77 3.21
CA ARG A 186 -16.12 23.89 1.82
C ARG A 186 -16.91 23.01 0.86
N ALA A 187 -17.50 21.93 1.33
CA ALA A 187 -18.33 21.03 0.52
C ALA A 187 -19.55 21.73 -0.08
N ALA A 188 -20.13 22.71 0.60
CA ALA A 188 -21.33 23.43 0.14
C ALA A 188 -21.06 24.34 -1.08
N THR A 189 -19.80 24.70 -1.34
CA THR A 189 -19.38 25.56 -2.45
C THR A 189 -18.51 24.86 -3.50
N ALA A 190 -18.21 23.57 -3.29
CA ALA A 190 -17.37 22.79 -4.19
C ALA A 190 -17.99 22.64 -5.59
N SER A 191 -17.15 22.62 -6.62
CA SER A 191 -17.61 22.48 -8.01
C SER A 191 -18.13 21.07 -8.32
N LEU A 192 -17.72 20.05 -7.56
CA LEU A 192 -18.08 18.66 -7.74
C LEU A 192 -18.30 17.98 -6.37
N PRO A 193 -19.13 16.94 -6.27
CA PRO A 193 -19.49 16.28 -5.01
C PRO A 193 -18.42 15.27 -4.55
N TYR A 194 -17.17 15.72 -4.44
CA TYR A 194 -16.05 14.88 -4.00
C TYR A 194 -15.22 15.58 -2.92
N THR A 195 -14.60 14.77 -2.07
CA THR A 195 -13.54 15.16 -1.12
C THR A 195 -12.22 14.54 -1.58
N ILE A 196 -11.14 15.29 -1.53
CA ILE A 196 -9.81 14.82 -1.90
C ILE A 196 -9.06 14.40 -0.63
N TYR A 197 -8.42 13.24 -0.70
CA TYR A 197 -7.50 12.74 0.30
C TYR A 197 -6.11 12.60 -0.30
N TYR A 198 -5.08 13.03 0.43
CA TYR A 198 -3.69 13.07 -0.02
C TYR A 198 -2.83 12.10 0.76
N GLY A 199 -2.04 11.28 0.07
CA GLY A 199 -1.12 10.34 0.71
C GLY A 199 -0.11 9.76 -0.26
N ASN A 200 0.57 8.71 0.20
CA ASN A 200 1.53 7.95 -0.58
C ASN A 200 1.16 6.46 -0.56
N LEU A 201 1.45 5.78 -1.65
CA LEU A 201 1.13 4.38 -1.88
C LEU A 201 2.39 3.51 -2.05
N HIS A 202 3.53 3.95 -1.50
CA HIS A 202 4.77 3.22 -1.54
C HIS A 202 5.67 3.67 -0.38
N GLY A 203 5.92 2.78 0.54
CA GLY A 203 6.82 2.95 1.68
C GLY A 203 7.23 1.61 2.25
N GLN A 204 8.43 1.57 2.83
CA GLN A 204 9.05 0.40 3.42
C GLN A 204 9.31 0.64 4.91
N SER A 205 9.09 -0.37 5.72
CA SER A 205 9.38 -0.36 7.15
C SER A 205 10.35 -1.49 7.54
N ASN A 206 10.54 -1.73 8.83
CA ASN A 206 11.39 -2.84 9.29
C ASN A 206 10.75 -4.22 9.11
N ASP A 207 9.62 -4.35 8.48
CA ASP A 207 9.09 -5.64 8.07
C ASP A 207 9.80 -6.17 6.81
N SER A 208 10.44 -5.28 6.04
CA SER A 208 11.38 -5.61 4.97
C SER A 208 12.77 -4.99 5.22
N ASP A 209 13.19 -4.04 4.42
CA ASP A 209 14.50 -3.39 4.46
C ASP A 209 14.44 -1.87 4.64
N GLY A 210 13.28 -1.38 5.04
CA GLY A 210 13.04 0.02 5.35
C GLY A 210 13.11 0.34 6.84
N GLY A 211 12.53 1.48 7.22
CA GLY A 211 12.47 1.95 8.60
C GLY A 211 13.82 2.38 9.17
N GLY A 212 14.80 2.70 8.33
CA GLY A 212 16.11 3.15 8.74
C GLY A 212 16.06 4.49 9.49
N ALA A 213 16.82 4.62 10.58
CA ALA A 213 16.89 5.87 11.36
C ALA A 213 17.50 7.00 10.52
N ILE A 214 16.85 8.16 10.48
CA ILE A 214 17.21 9.32 9.63
C ILE A 214 18.70 9.70 9.70
N GLY A 215 19.31 9.68 10.89
CA GLY A 215 20.69 10.08 11.07
C GLY A 215 21.73 9.11 10.48
N SER A 216 21.35 7.92 10.10
CA SER A 216 22.21 6.84 9.59
C SER A 216 21.69 6.16 8.32
N CYS A 217 20.49 6.51 7.88
CA CYS A 217 19.86 5.91 6.71
C CYS A 217 20.49 6.46 5.43
N THR A 218 21.35 5.70 4.81
CA THR A 218 22.02 6.02 3.53
C THR A 218 21.88 4.89 2.51
N SER A 219 21.13 3.83 2.88
CA SER A 219 20.89 2.65 2.04
C SER A 219 19.71 1.86 2.59
N SER A 220 19.26 0.84 1.85
CA SER A 220 18.38 -0.19 2.40
C SER A 220 18.98 -0.78 3.68
N GLN A 221 18.13 -1.18 4.58
CA GLN A 221 18.54 -1.85 5.80
C GLN A 221 18.74 -3.34 5.49
N ALA A 222 19.50 -4.06 6.28
CA ALA A 222 19.46 -5.51 6.22
C ALA A 222 18.02 -5.98 6.55
N ALA A 223 17.61 -7.11 5.99
CA ALA A 223 16.25 -7.61 6.18
C ALA A 223 15.82 -7.56 7.65
N GLN A 224 14.73 -6.85 7.91
CA GLN A 224 14.11 -6.70 9.23
C GLN A 224 14.99 -6.04 10.30
N SER A 225 16.02 -5.26 9.90
CA SER A 225 16.93 -4.61 10.82
C SER A 225 16.68 -3.10 11.01
N GLY A 226 15.71 -2.52 10.30
CA GLY A 226 15.33 -1.13 10.45
C GLY A 226 14.85 -0.81 11.87
N ALA A 227 15.06 0.45 12.30
CA ALA A 227 14.71 0.86 13.66
C ALA A 227 13.19 1.05 13.87
N TYR A 228 12.43 1.25 12.79
CA TYR A 228 11.02 1.66 12.85
C TYR A 228 10.14 0.75 12.01
N GLY A 229 9.04 0.31 12.60
CA GLY A 229 8.07 -0.60 12.00
C GLY A 229 6.85 0.09 11.40
N PRO A 230 5.87 -0.70 10.89
CA PRO A 230 4.67 -0.16 10.24
C PRO A 230 3.86 0.81 11.12
N ALA A 231 3.73 0.55 12.42
CA ALA A 231 3.02 1.43 13.35
C ALA A 231 3.69 2.80 13.48
N ASP A 232 5.02 2.85 13.45
CA ASP A 232 5.80 4.09 13.47
C ASP A 232 5.61 4.87 12.19
N ALA A 233 5.60 4.18 11.04
CA ALA A 233 5.36 4.74 9.73
C ALA A 233 3.99 5.42 9.65
N PHE A 234 2.92 4.75 10.06
CA PHE A 234 1.56 5.31 10.08
C PHE A 234 1.46 6.53 11.01
N ASN A 235 2.06 6.49 12.20
CA ASN A 235 2.07 7.61 13.12
C ASN A 235 2.85 8.80 12.56
N TYR A 236 4.01 8.55 11.95
CA TYR A 236 4.83 9.59 11.36
C TYR A 236 4.12 10.27 10.19
N ALA A 237 3.63 9.50 9.21
CA ALA A 237 2.93 10.01 8.03
C ALA A 237 1.69 10.83 8.40
N ARG A 238 0.88 10.33 9.36
CA ARG A 238 -0.25 11.07 9.92
C ARG A 238 0.20 12.40 10.54
N GLY A 239 1.30 12.40 11.31
CA GLY A 239 1.91 13.60 11.89
C GLY A 239 2.42 14.60 10.86
N ARG A 240 2.69 14.15 9.62
CA ARG A 240 3.07 14.99 8.46
C ARG A 240 1.87 15.44 7.62
N GLY A 241 0.65 15.12 8.04
CA GLY A 241 -0.58 15.55 7.37
C GLY A 241 -0.93 14.75 6.13
N LEU A 242 -0.49 13.49 6.01
CA LEU A 242 -1.04 12.56 5.06
C LEU A 242 -2.40 12.08 5.55
N ASP A 243 -3.33 11.86 4.62
CA ASP A 243 -4.63 11.26 4.89
C ASP A 243 -4.57 9.74 4.79
N PHE A 244 -3.61 9.21 4.03
CA PHE A 244 -3.35 7.77 3.92
C PHE A 244 -1.88 7.46 3.66
N LEU A 245 -1.45 6.26 4.06
CA LEU A 245 -0.15 5.69 3.74
C LEU A 245 -0.29 4.19 3.47
N LEU A 246 0.34 3.69 2.43
CA LEU A 246 0.59 2.27 2.21
C LEU A 246 2.02 1.93 2.62
N GLU A 247 2.17 1.02 3.57
CA GLU A 247 3.40 0.25 3.77
C GLU A 247 3.33 -1.00 2.89
N SER A 248 4.23 -1.06 1.93
CA SER A 248 4.27 -2.07 0.87
C SER A 248 5.58 -2.82 0.91
N GLU A 249 5.72 -3.69 1.89
CA GLU A 249 6.94 -4.41 2.19
C GLU A 249 7.32 -5.41 1.08
N HIS A 250 8.59 -5.54 0.76
CA HIS A 250 9.08 -6.55 -0.19
C HIS A 250 8.64 -7.96 0.22
N ASN A 251 7.88 -8.63 -0.64
CA ASN A 251 7.18 -9.86 -0.29
C ASN A 251 8.08 -11.03 0.15
N HIS A 252 9.32 -11.10 -0.31
CA HIS A 252 10.26 -12.15 0.03
C HIS A 252 11.20 -11.80 1.20
N TYR A 253 11.15 -10.58 1.75
CA TYR A 253 11.90 -10.23 2.97
C TYR A 253 11.23 -10.70 4.26
N PHE A 254 9.99 -11.17 4.22
CA PHE A 254 9.28 -11.62 5.41
C PHE A 254 9.88 -12.87 6.07
N ASP A 255 10.74 -13.61 5.38
CA ASP A 255 11.49 -14.74 5.93
C ASP A 255 12.74 -14.31 6.73
N GLY A 256 13.06 -13.02 6.79
CA GLY A 256 14.20 -12.43 7.49
C GLY A 256 15.49 -12.38 6.67
N SER A 257 15.40 -12.47 5.34
CA SER A 257 16.55 -12.43 4.43
C SER A 257 16.24 -11.63 3.17
N SER A 258 17.23 -11.06 2.55
CA SER A 258 17.14 -10.48 1.19
C SER A 258 17.25 -11.54 0.08
N SER A 259 17.44 -12.79 0.48
CA SER A 259 17.44 -13.97 -0.37
C SER A 259 16.72 -15.08 0.39
N THR A 260 16.36 -16.18 -0.28
CA THR A 260 15.62 -17.27 0.38
C THR A 260 16.31 -17.75 1.67
N ASN A 261 15.63 -17.57 2.79
CA ASN A 261 16.07 -18.14 4.08
C ASN A 261 15.61 -19.59 4.19
N THR A 262 16.45 -20.52 3.74
CA THR A 262 16.12 -21.95 3.74
C THR A 262 15.91 -22.55 5.13
N SER A 263 16.26 -21.84 6.20
CA SER A 263 16.05 -22.25 7.58
C SER A 263 14.78 -21.67 8.22
N ALA A 264 14.12 -20.68 7.56
CA ALA A 264 12.92 -20.07 8.09
C ALA A 264 11.74 -21.05 8.13
N SER A 265 10.84 -20.85 9.08
CA SER A 265 9.56 -21.54 9.07
C SER A 265 8.50 -20.69 8.34
N PRO A 266 7.52 -21.30 7.66
CA PRO A 266 6.42 -20.56 7.05
C PRO A 266 5.71 -19.62 8.01
N SER A 267 5.56 -20.04 9.27
CA SER A 267 4.93 -19.22 10.31
C SER A 267 5.69 -17.93 10.62
N THR A 268 7.00 -17.89 10.43
CA THR A 268 7.79 -16.66 10.63
C THR A 268 7.35 -15.58 9.65
N ALA A 269 7.35 -15.85 8.35
CA ALA A 269 6.94 -14.90 7.31
C ALA A 269 5.45 -14.53 7.43
N ILE A 270 4.57 -15.54 7.56
CA ILE A 270 3.12 -15.35 7.66
C ILE A 270 2.74 -14.50 8.89
N ASN A 271 3.34 -14.79 10.05
CA ASN A 271 3.04 -14.06 11.28
C ASN A 271 3.53 -12.62 11.24
N ARG A 272 4.66 -12.35 10.59
CA ARG A 272 5.15 -10.98 10.41
C ARG A 272 4.21 -10.18 9.51
N TYR A 273 3.82 -10.72 8.35
CA TYR A 273 2.84 -10.06 7.49
C TYR A 273 1.52 -9.81 8.23
N ALA A 274 1.04 -10.78 9.00
CA ALA A 274 -0.16 -10.64 9.83
C ALA A 274 0.00 -9.58 10.93
N ALA A 275 1.20 -9.43 11.50
CA ALA A 275 1.49 -8.39 12.50
C ALA A 275 1.44 -6.99 11.90
N GLY A 276 1.99 -6.76 10.70
CA GLY A 276 1.88 -5.50 9.97
C GLY A 276 0.41 -5.16 9.66
N ARG A 277 -0.38 -6.14 9.21
CA ARG A 277 -1.83 -5.94 9.04
C ARG A 277 -2.56 -5.62 10.34
N SER A 278 -2.12 -6.19 11.45
CA SER A 278 -2.68 -5.87 12.77
C SER A 278 -2.32 -4.44 13.22
N ALA A 279 -1.10 -3.97 12.91
CA ALA A 279 -0.69 -2.59 13.13
C ALA A 279 -1.54 -1.61 12.31
N MET A 280 -1.80 -1.93 11.02
CA MET A 280 -2.72 -1.21 10.16
C MET A 280 -4.14 -1.12 10.77
N ALA A 281 -4.72 -2.26 11.16
CA ALA A 281 -6.06 -2.30 11.75
C ALA A 281 -6.15 -1.50 13.06
N THR A 282 -5.10 -1.57 13.89
CA THR A 282 -4.98 -0.77 15.12
C THR A 282 -4.91 0.72 14.82
N SER A 283 -4.12 1.12 13.82
CA SER A 283 -4.03 2.51 13.38
C SER A 283 -5.39 3.03 12.88
N ASN A 284 -6.08 2.27 12.03
CA ASN A 284 -7.40 2.62 11.50
C ASN A 284 -8.47 2.74 12.58
N THR A 285 -8.39 1.92 13.63
CA THR A 285 -9.29 2.01 14.78
C THR A 285 -9.02 3.26 15.62
N ASN A 286 -7.74 3.57 15.88
CA ASN A 286 -7.34 4.67 16.74
C ASN A 286 -7.44 6.04 16.03
N TYR A 287 -7.33 6.08 14.73
CA TYR A 287 -7.24 7.32 13.93
C TYR A 287 -8.19 7.29 12.73
N PRO A 288 -9.51 7.45 12.93
CA PRO A 288 -10.53 7.28 11.88
C PRO A 288 -10.43 8.31 10.72
N ASN A 289 -9.62 9.37 10.88
CA ASN A 289 -9.36 10.38 9.85
C ASN A 289 -8.06 10.13 9.07
N PHE A 290 -7.36 9.03 9.36
CA PHE A 290 -6.17 8.58 8.64
C PHE A 290 -6.36 7.13 8.22
N LEU A 291 -6.10 6.82 6.96
CA LEU A 291 -6.19 5.46 6.45
C LEU A 291 -4.80 4.83 6.36
N ALA A 292 -4.49 3.97 7.29
CA ALA A 292 -3.36 3.05 7.17
C ALA A 292 -3.73 1.94 6.18
N LEU A 293 -2.84 1.63 5.27
CA LEU A 293 -2.89 0.51 4.34
C LEU A 293 -1.62 -0.32 4.52
N TYR A 294 -1.76 -1.63 4.45
CA TYR A 294 -0.64 -2.55 4.54
C TYR A 294 -0.76 -3.62 3.47
N GLY A 295 0.24 -3.69 2.64
CA GLY A 295 0.29 -4.57 1.49
C GLY A 295 1.67 -5.16 1.28
N MET A 296 2.01 -5.45 0.04
CA MET A 296 3.33 -5.95 -0.31
C MET A 296 3.79 -5.39 -1.64
N GLU A 297 5.09 -5.16 -1.74
CA GLU A 297 5.77 -4.96 -3.02
C GLU A 297 6.20 -6.33 -3.54
N TRP A 298 5.53 -6.75 -4.61
CA TRP A 298 5.75 -8.06 -5.21
C TRP A 298 6.55 -7.94 -6.50
N GLY A 299 7.46 -8.87 -6.70
CA GLY A 299 8.26 -8.95 -7.92
C GLY A 299 9.75 -8.80 -7.65
N VAL A 300 10.48 -8.74 -8.74
CA VAL A 300 11.91 -8.45 -8.77
C VAL A 300 12.22 -7.56 -9.96
N ILE A 301 13.12 -6.64 -9.80
CA ILE A 301 13.47 -5.65 -10.80
C ILE A 301 13.92 -6.29 -12.10
N SER A 302 14.88 -7.20 -12.04
CA SER A 302 15.44 -7.89 -13.23
C SER A 302 14.49 -8.89 -13.89
N GLY A 303 13.28 -9.07 -13.35
CA GLY A 303 12.33 -10.10 -13.78
C GLY A 303 10.92 -9.59 -14.05
N GLY A 304 10.75 -8.37 -14.56
CA GLY A 304 9.47 -7.78 -14.91
C GLY A 304 9.08 -6.57 -14.06
N GLY A 305 9.87 -6.22 -13.05
CA GLY A 305 9.71 -5.06 -12.19
C GLY A 305 8.84 -5.30 -10.96
N HIS A 306 8.76 -4.30 -10.10
CA HIS A 306 7.95 -4.33 -8.89
C HIS A 306 6.53 -3.82 -9.10
N LEU A 307 5.61 -4.33 -8.30
CA LEU A 307 4.28 -3.78 -8.19
C LEU A 307 3.76 -3.87 -6.75
N ASN A 308 3.05 -2.87 -6.29
CA ASN A 308 2.39 -2.91 -5.00
C ASN A 308 1.03 -3.59 -5.10
N ILE A 309 0.76 -4.47 -4.15
CA ILE A 309 -0.56 -5.01 -3.84
C ILE A 309 -1.08 -4.23 -2.64
N ILE A 310 -2.12 -3.39 -2.84
CA ILE A 310 -2.54 -2.37 -1.87
C ILE A 310 -3.35 -2.98 -0.71
N ASN A 311 -4.19 -3.96 -1.00
CA ASN A 311 -5.12 -4.56 -0.03
C ASN A 311 -4.95 -6.08 0.08
N GLY A 312 -3.73 -6.57 -0.01
CA GLY A 312 -3.43 -7.99 0.14
C GLY A 312 -3.78 -8.51 1.54
N ASP A 313 -4.66 -9.50 1.64
CA ASP A 313 -5.04 -10.13 2.91
C ASP A 313 -4.18 -11.33 3.27
N LYS A 314 -3.32 -11.77 2.35
CA LYS A 314 -2.44 -12.94 2.44
C LYS A 314 -1.09 -12.65 1.81
N LEU A 315 -0.03 -13.23 2.36
CA LEU A 315 1.32 -13.11 1.81
C LEU A 315 1.47 -14.00 0.57
N ALA A 316 1.63 -13.37 -0.60
CA ALA A 316 2.00 -14.08 -1.84
C ALA A 316 3.51 -14.25 -1.90
N ALA A 317 3.99 -15.48 -2.08
CA ALA A 317 5.40 -15.83 -2.03
C ALA A 317 5.75 -16.89 -3.10
N TRP A 318 7.05 -17.01 -3.39
CA TRP A 318 7.60 -18.03 -4.30
C TRP A 318 8.69 -18.89 -3.67
N GLU A 319 9.14 -18.54 -2.47
CA GLU A 319 10.29 -19.16 -1.81
C GLU A 319 9.88 -20.33 -0.93
N TYR A 320 10.78 -21.32 -0.85
CA TYR A 320 10.59 -22.52 -0.06
C TYR A 320 11.78 -22.73 0.89
N ASN A 321 11.51 -23.19 2.10
CA ASN A 321 12.56 -23.59 3.01
C ASN A 321 13.18 -24.96 2.61
N SER A 322 14.22 -25.38 3.34
CA SER A 322 14.91 -26.67 3.10
C SER A 322 14.00 -27.90 3.26
N SER A 323 12.86 -27.77 3.92
CA SER A 323 11.86 -28.83 4.05
C SER A 323 10.80 -28.80 2.93
N GLY A 324 10.94 -27.94 1.92
CA GLY A 324 9.99 -27.81 0.83
C GLY A 324 8.68 -27.14 1.22
N GLN A 325 8.65 -26.35 2.29
CA GLN A 325 7.48 -25.60 2.73
C GLN A 325 7.53 -24.17 2.19
N LEU A 326 6.42 -23.67 1.64
CA LEU A 326 6.30 -22.30 1.13
C LEU A 326 6.46 -21.28 2.27
N LEU A 327 7.27 -20.26 2.07
CA LEU A 327 7.48 -19.17 3.02
C LEU A 327 6.46 -18.03 2.81
N GLY A 328 5.18 -18.40 2.83
CA GLY A 328 4.04 -17.50 2.66
C GLY A 328 2.71 -18.25 2.69
N ASP A 329 1.61 -17.50 2.52
CA ASP A 329 0.24 -18.06 2.50
C ASP A 329 -0.14 -18.63 1.13
N LEU A 330 0.30 -17.99 0.06
CA LEU A 330 -0.11 -18.28 -1.32
C LEU A 330 1.11 -18.39 -2.23
N PHE A 331 1.16 -19.47 -2.98
CA PHE A 331 2.19 -19.61 -4.00
C PHE A 331 1.83 -18.85 -5.26
N VAL A 332 2.72 -17.94 -5.66
CA VAL A 332 2.75 -17.32 -6.99
C VAL A 332 4.19 -17.39 -7.46
N ALA A 333 4.44 -18.04 -8.58
CA ALA A 333 5.80 -18.26 -9.06
C ALA A 333 6.48 -16.92 -9.37
N LYS A 334 7.76 -16.80 -9.01
CA LYS A 334 8.60 -15.64 -9.34
C LYS A 334 8.50 -15.34 -10.84
N ASN A 335 8.27 -14.09 -11.19
CA ASN A 335 8.11 -13.61 -12.58
C ASN A 335 6.84 -14.09 -13.32
N ASP A 336 5.90 -14.74 -12.63
CA ASP A 336 4.62 -15.14 -13.24
C ASP A 336 3.52 -14.11 -12.94
N TYR A 337 3.58 -12.97 -13.64
CA TYR A 337 2.64 -11.87 -13.47
C TYR A 337 1.21 -12.24 -13.90
N ALA A 338 1.03 -13.12 -14.87
CA ALA A 338 -0.29 -13.56 -15.29
C ALA A 338 -1.02 -14.34 -14.18
N SER A 339 -0.33 -15.26 -13.51
CA SER A 339 -0.85 -15.96 -12.33
C SER A 339 -1.07 -15.01 -11.15
N LEU A 340 -0.20 -14.01 -10.97
CA LEU A 340 -0.40 -12.98 -9.96
C LEU A 340 -1.68 -12.19 -10.23
N TYR A 341 -1.88 -11.66 -11.44
CA TYR A 341 -3.08 -10.90 -11.80
C TYR A 341 -4.36 -11.73 -11.63
N SER A 342 -4.33 -13.01 -12.01
CA SER A 342 -5.44 -13.93 -11.78
C SER A 342 -5.74 -14.13 -10.29
N THR A 343 -4.70 -14.26 -9.47
CA THR A 343 -4.82 -14.36 -8.00
C THR A 343 -5.39 -13.07 -7.41
N MET A 344 -4.86 -11.91 -7.80
CA MET A 344 -5.36 -10.59 -7.35
C MET A 344 -6.83 -10.40 -7.71
N LYS A 345 -7.24 -10.75 -8.95
CA LYS A 345 -8.62 -10.67 -9.39
C LYS A 345 -9.54 -11.56 -8.56
N THR A 346 -9.15 -12.82 -8.35
CA THR A 346 -9.93 -13.78 -7.57
C THR A 346 -10.13 -13.32 -6.12
N ARG A 347 -9.13 -12.62 -5.55
CA ARG A 347 -9.18 -12.12 -4.17
C ARG A 347 -9.70 -10.69 -4.04
N GLY A 348 -9.98 -10.03 -5.14
CA GLY A 348 -10.41 -8.62 -5.14
C GLY A 348 -9.30 -7.62 -4.82
N TRP A 349 -8.02 -8.07 -4.86
CA TRP A 349 -6.87 -7.20 -4.64
C TRP A 349 -6.70 -6.21 -5.78
N VAL A 350 -6.12 -5.05 -5.47
CA VAL A 350 -5.70 -4.07 -6.47
C VAL A 350 -4.25 -3.69 -6.26
N GLY A 351 -3.60 -3.19 -7.31
CA GLY A 351 -2.21 -2.81 -7.24
C GLY A 351 -1.85 -1.63 -8.12
N GLN A 352 -0.59 -1.23 -8.02
CA GLN A 352 0.05 -0.25 -8.90
C GLN A 352 1.40 -0.77 -9.39
N PHE A 353 1.82 -0.32 -10.57
CA PHE A 353 3.18 -0.51 -11.06
C PHE A 353 4.11 0.48 -10.38
N ASN A 354 5.17 -0.03 -9.73
CA ASN A 354 6.14 0.77 -8.99
C ASN A 354 7.29 1.18 -9.90
N HIS A 355 7.82 2.42 -9.72
CA HIS A 355 8.98 2.98 -10.44
C HIS A 355 9.20 2.35 -11.82
N PRO A 356 8.16 2.30 -12.70
CA PRO A 356 8.20 1.50 -13.91
C PRO A 356 9.25 2.03 -14.88
N SER A 357 10.14 1.14 -15.32
CA SER A 357 11.07 1.43 -16.42
C SER A 357 10.53 0.87 -17.74
N THR A 358 11.02 1.40 -18.86
CA THR A 358 10.65 0.88 -20.19
C THR A 358 11.34 -0.45 -20.51
N SER A 359 12.31 -0.87 -19.71
CA SER A 359 13.07 -2.10 -19.85
C SER A 359 12.62 -3.20 -18.89
N ASP A 360 12.49 -2.90 -17.58
CA ASP A 360 12.33 -3.93 -16.54
C ASP A 360 10.88 -4.33 -16.31
N GLN A 361 9.96 -3.37 -16.18
CA GLN A 361 8.52 -3.64 -15.98
C GLN A 361 7.85 -4.37 -17.14
N PHE A 362 8.46 -4.37 -18.31
CA PHE A 362 7.82 -4.87 -19.53
C PHE A 362 8.56 -6.01 -20.17
N LYS A 363 9.59 -6.54 -19.49
CA LYS A 363 10.40 -7.68 -19.98
C LYS A 363 10.67 -8.69 -18.86
N ILE A 364 10.53 -9.96 -19.17
CA ILE A 364 11.02 -11.08 -18.36
C ILE A 364 12.09 -11.79 -19.19
N GLY A 365 13.35 -11.57 -18.88
CA GLY A 365 14.44 -11.97 -19.75
C GLY A 365 14.36 -11.28 -21.11
N THR A 366 14.16 -12.04 -22.20
CA THR A 366 13.95 -11.51 -23.56
C THR A 366 12.47 -11.36 -23.94
N THR A 367 11.54 -11.80 -23.10
CA THR A 367 10.11 -11.80 -23.39
C THR A 367 9.48 -10.48 -22.98
N VAL A 368 8.90 -9.76 -23.92
CA VAL A 368 8.15 -8.52 -23.65
C VAL A 368 6.81 -8.87 -23.04
N MET A 369 6.49 -8.32 -21.88
CA MET A 369 5.18 -8.43 -21.26
C MET A 369 4.14 -7.66 -22.06
N GLY A 370 3.08 -8.33 -22.48
CA GLY A 370 1.98 -7.77 -23.24
C GLY A 370 0.87 -7.22 -22.34
N TYR A 371 -0.24 -6.83 -22.99
CA TYR A 371 -1.49 -6.55 -22.31
C TYR A 371 -2.04 -7.84 -21.69
N ASP A 372 -2.47 -7.75 -20.44
CA ASP A 372 -3.19 -8.80 -19.73
C ASP A 372 -4.54 -8.25 -19.23
N ALA A 373 -5.64 -8.94 -19.54
CA ALA A 373 -6.98 -8.48 -19.20
C ALA A 373 -7.28 -8.55 -17.69
N ASN A 374 -6.73 -9.54 -16.97
CA ASN A 374 -6.86 -9.59 -15.52
C ASN A 374 -5.98 -8.51 -14.89
N GLY A 375 -4.77 -8.30 -15.44
CA GLY A 375 -3.90 -7.21 -15.05
C GLY A 375 -4.55 -5.85 -15.22
N ASP A 376 -5.27 -5.59 -16.30
CA ASP A 376 -6.00 -4.33 -16.53
C ASP A 376 -7.12 -4.09 -15.50
N GLU A 377 -7.77 -5.15 -15.01
CA GLU A 377 -8.78 -5.01 -13.96
C GLU A 377 -8.18 -4.67 -12.60
N VAL A 378 -7.05 -5.29 -12.24
CA VAL A 378 -6.50 -5.24 -10.88
C VAL A 378 -5.41 -4.17 -10.71
N MET A 379 -4.66 -3.84 -11.76
CA MET A 379 -3.65 -2.78 -11.75
C MET A 379 -4.33 -1.44 -11.99
N VAL A 380 -4.52 -0.67 -10.93
CA VAL A 380 -5.33 0.57 -10.96
C VAL A 380 -4.47 1.83 -11.02
N GLY A 381 -3.19 1.73 -10.71
CA GLY A 381 -2.24 2.84 -10.67
C GLY A 381 -0.89 2.50 -11.30
N ALA A 382 -0.13 3.54 -11.61
CA ALA A 382 1.28 3.44 -11.97
C ALA A 382 2.01 4.69 -11.47
N GLU A 383 3.16 4.51 -10.88
CA GLU A 383 3.99 5.62 -10.44
C GLU A 383 4.46 6.42 -11.65
N ILE A 384 4.28 7.72 -11.57
CA ILE A 384 4.70 8.65 -12.60
C ILE A 384 5.88 9.52 -12.13
N MET A 385 6.07 9.60 -10.83
CA MET A 385 7.17 10.33 -10.20
C MET A 385 7.38 9.83 -8.77
N ASN A 386 8.65 9.62 -8.37
CA ASN A 386 9.05 9.34 -6.99
C ASN A 386 10.21 10.25 -6.56
N THR A 387 10.40 10.36 -5.25
CA THR A 387 11.68 10.84 -4.67
C THR A 387 12.66 9.68 -4.58
N SER A 388 13.94 9.99 -4.30
CA SER A 388 14.91 8.94 -3.98
C SER A 388 14.42 8.10 -2.78
N ALA A 389 14.45 6.79 -2.92
CA ALA A 389 14.03 5.81 -1.90
C ALA A 389 14.82 5.97 -0.58
N PHE A 390 16.09 6.40 -0.67
CA PHE A 390 16.99 6.57 0.47
C PHE A 390 17.13 8.03 0.91
N SER A 391 16.19 8.90 0.53
CA SER A 391 16.16 10.28 1.00
C SER A 391 16.05 10.34 2.52
N SER A 392 16.97 11.01 3.17
CA SER A 392 16.90 11.35 4.60
C SER A 392 16.27 12.73 4.85
N ASN A 393 15.75 13.38 3.82
CA ASN A 393 15.12 14.71 3.93
C ASN A 393 13.83 14.64 4.76
N THR A 394 13.69 15.56 5.71
CA THR A 394 12.51 15.66 6.58
C THR A 394 11.80 17.02 6.45
N THR A 395 12.19 17.84 5.48
CA THR A 395 11.71 19.22 5.28
C THR A 395 10.96 19.39 3.96
N GLU A 396 10.63 18.30 3.27
CA GLU A 396 9.91 18.28 2.00
C GLU A 396 10.64 19.01 0.85
N THR A 397 11.98 19.01 0.87
CA THR A 397 12.83 19.76 -0.08
C THR A 397 13.73 18.87 -0.94
N GLU A 398 13.47 17.55 -0.98
CA GLU A 398 14.24 16.60 -1.79
C GLU A 398 14.34 17.03 -3.25
N THR A 399 15.53 17.01 -3.80
CA THR A 399 15.83 17.38 -5.19
C THR A 399 16.15 16.18 -6.08
N SER A 400 16.55 15.05 -5.51
CA SER A 400 16.70 13.78 -6.22
C SER A 400 15.32 13.16 -6.43
N ARG A 401 14.81 13.26 -7.66
CA ARG A 401 13.47 12.82 -8.05
C ARG A 401 13.50 12.19 -9.42
N SER A 402 12.84 11.07 -9.56
CA SER A 402 12.70 10.32 -10.81
C SER A 402 11.30 10.49 -11.40
N THR A 403 11.21 10.57 -12.73
CA THR A 403 9.95 10.57 -13.47
C THR A 403 9.84 9.32 -14.34
N TYR A 404 8.67 8.73 -14.34
CA TYR A 404 8.35 7.50 -15.10
C TYR A 404 7.27 7.76 -16.16
N GLU A 405 7.15 9.01 -16.63
CA GLU A 405 6.11 9.42 -17.59
C GLU A 405 6.17 8.60 -18.90
N GLY A 406 7.38 8.23 -19.34
CA GLY A 406 7.56 7.37 -20.52
C GLY A 406 6.97 5.97 -20.33
N ALA A 407 7.20 5.34 -19.20
CA ALA A 407 6.66 4.02 -18.86
C ALA A 407 5.14 4.09 -18.60
N PHE A 408 4.65 5.13 -17.93
CA PHE A 408 3.21 5.38 -17.78
C PHE A 408 2.50 5.47 -19.14
N ASN A 409 3.07 6.22 -20.07
CA ASN A 409 2.54 6.32 -21.43
C ASN A 409 2.52 4.96 -22.14
N LEU A 410 3.58 4.17 -21.98
CA LEU A 410 3.67 2.84 -22.58
C LEU A 410 2.61 1.88 -22.00
N LEU A 411 2.31 1.94 -20.71
CA LEU A 411 1.21 1.17 -20.08
C LEU A 411 -0.14 1.52 -20.72
N LEU A 412 -0.44 2.81 -20.87
CA LEU A 412 -1.68 3.27 -21.50
C LEU A 412 -1.77 2.81 -22.96
N GLU A 413 -0.65 2.90 -23.71
CA GLU A 413 -0.57 2.45 -25.10
C GLU A 413 -0.68 0.93 -25.23
N ARG A 414 -0.28 0.15 -24.23
CA ARG A 414 -0.51 -1.29 -24.19
C ARG A 414 -1.96 -1.66 -23.94
N GLY A 415 -2.75 -0.73 -23.43
CA GLY A 415 -4.17 -0.90 -23.18
C GLY A 415 -4.54 -1.02 -21.72
N PHE A 416 -3.59 -0.85 -20.80
CA PHE A 416 -3.90 -0.79 -19.37
C PHE A 416 -4.63 0.51 -19.02
N HIS A 417 -5.63 0.41 -18.15
CA HIS A 417 -6.37 1.55 -17.65
C HIS A 417 -5.83 1.93 -16.26
N VAL A 418 -4.68 2.59 -16.21
CA VAL A 418 -4.03 2.99 -14.97
C VAL A 418 -4.15 4.50 -14.72
N ALA A 419 -4.21 4.90 -13.45
CA ALA A 419 -4.10 6.29 -13.02
C ALA A 419 -2.66 6.60 -12.61
N PRO A 420 -2.17 7.85 -12.76
CA PRO A 420 -0.86 8.22 -12.28
C PRO A 420 -0.87 8.33 -10.75
N THR A 421 0.16 7.80 -10.10
CA THR A 421 0.44 7.99 -8.69
C THR A 421 1.82 8.61 -8.50
N THR A 422 2.05 9.27 -7.37
CA THR A 422 3.37 9.76 -6.99
C THR A 422 3.64 9.45 -5.54
N ASN A 423 4.79 8.87 -5.27
CA ASN A 423 5.13 8.32 -3.98
C ASN A 423 6.56 8.69 -3.57
N GLN A 424 7.05 8.11 -2.49
CA GLN A 424 8.37 8.43 -1.97
C GLN A 424 9.26 7.20 -1.80
N ASP A 425 8.66 6.00 -1.86
CA ASP A 425 9.39 4.73 -1.70
C ASP A 425 10.35 4.75 -0.49
N ASN A 426 9.84 5.27 0.64
CA ASN A 426 10.67 5.57 1.80
C ASN A 426 11.26 4.31 2.43
N HIS A 427 12.57 4.17 2.38
CA HIS A 427 13.34 3.21 3.17
C HIS A 427 13.88 3.84 4.46
N CYS A 428 13.96 5.17 4.51
CA CYS A 428 14.28 5.93 5.72
C CYS A 428 13.00 6.34 6.46
N ALA A 429 13.08 6.51 7.78
CA ALA A 429 11.93 6.82 8.63
C ALA A 429 11.42 8.27 8.47
N ASN A 430 11.13 8.68 7.23
CA ASN A 430 10.67 10.03 6.89
C ASN A 430 9.41 10.01 6.00
N TRP A 431 8.54 9.03 6.16
CA TRP A 431 7.34 8.80 5.36
C TRP A 431 6.51 10.06 5.14
N GLY A 432 6.37 10.46 3.87
CA GLY A 432 5.69 11.68 3.47
C GLY A 432 6.45 12.98 3.70
N ALA A 433 7.69 12.95 4.20
CA ALA A 433 8.46 14.13 4.53
C ALA A 433 9.63 14.42 3.59
N SER A 434 9.97 13.54 2.65
CA SER A 434 11.08 13.79 1.72
C SER A 434 10.74 14.91 0.73
N TYR A 435 9.53 14.95 0.20
CA TYR A 435 9.06 15.99 -0.70
C TYR A 435 7.56 16.25 -0.57
N THR A 436 7.06 17.33 -1.21
CA THR A 436 5.64 17.73 -1.15
C THR A 436 4.73 16.93 -2.08
N ASN A 437 5.23 15.90 -2.76
CA ASN A 437 4.44 15.09 -3.69
C ASN A 437 3.41 14.22 -2.98
N ARG A 438 2.23 14.12 -3.57
CA ARG A 438 1.10 13.33 -3.05
C ARG A 438 0.31 12.71 -4.20
N THR A 439 -0.20 11.53 -3.95
CA THR A 439 -1.31 10.97 -4.72
C THR A 439 -2.61 11.51 -4.14
N GLY A 440 -3.41 12.20 -4.96
CA GLY A 440 -4.72 12.71 -4.59
C GLY A 440 -5.82 11.74 -5.01
N VAL A 441 -6.63 11.26 -4.08
CA VAL A 441 -7.73 10.30 -4.31
C VAL A 441 -9.06 10.96 -3.99
N LEU A 442 -10.04 10.87 -4.92
CA LEU A 442 -11.34 11.49 -4.82
C LEU A 442 -12.39 10.49 -4.32
N LEU A 443 -12.90 10.71 -3.12
CA LEU A 443 -14.07 10.00 -2.61
C LEU A 443 -15.33 10.86 -2.72
N PRO A 444 -16.52 10.29 -2.98
CA PRO A 444 -17.77 11.06 -2.92
C PRO A 444 -17.93 11.77 -1.58
N THR A 445 -18.37 13.04 -1.61
CA THR A 445 -18.54 13.83 -0.39
C THR A 445 -19.47 13.16 0.60
N GLY A 446 -19.04 13.09 1.87
CA GLY A 446 -19.79 12.40 2.93
C GLY A 446 -19.47 10.91 3.05
N THR A 447 -18.65 10.37 2.15
CA THR A 447 -18.19 8.98 2.25
C THR A 447 -17.02 8.91 3.25
N THR A 448 -17.05 7.94 4.14
CA THR A 448 -15.98 7.72 5.12
C THR A 448 -14.69 7.26 4.42
N LEU A 449 -13.56 7.81 4.82
CA LEU A 449 -12.25 7.32 4.41
C LEU A 449 -11.98 5.96 5.09
N ASN A 450 -12.11 4.89 4.35
CA ASN A 450 -11.79 3.52 4.75
C ASN A 450 -11.27 2.73 3.55
N GLU A 451 -10.71 1.56 3.79
CA GLU A 451 -10.12 0.72 2.75
C GLU A 451 -11.09 0.43 1.59
N ALA A 452 -12.33 0.04 1.88
CA ALA A 452 -13.31 -0.32 0.85
C ALA A 452 -13.64 0.86 -0.08
N ASN A 453 -13.92 2.04 0.49
CA ASN A 453 -14.24 3.24 -0.29
C ASN A 453 -13.02 3.77 -1.04
N PHE A 454 -11.83 3.66 -0.43
CA PHE A 454 -10.56 3.99 -1.06
C PHE A 454 -10.30 3.11 -2.29
N ILE A 455 -10.39 1.78 -2.13
CA ILE A 455 -10.23 0.82 -3.23
C ILE A 455 -11.26 1.05 -4.34
N ALA A 456 -12.50 1.38 -4.00
CA ALA A 456 -13.51 1.73 -4.99
C ALA A 456 -13.14 2.98 -5.82
N ALA A 457 -12.56 4.01 -5.17
CA ALA A 457 -12.07 5.21 -5.85
C ALA A 457 -10.87 4.88 -6.75
N MET A 458 -9.93 4.06 -6.28
CA MET A 458 -8.79 3.58 -7.06
C MET A 458 -9.25 2.78 -8.29
N LYS A 459 -10.19 1.86 -8.13
CA LYS A 459 -10.81 1.10 -9.24
C LYS A 459 -11.52 2.01 -10.25
N ALA A 460 -12.10 3.10 -9.80
CA ALA A 460 -12.69 4.12 -10.67
C ALA A 460 -11.65 5.09 -11.27
N ARG A 461 -10.35 4.92 -10.98
CA ARG A 461 -9.24 5.80 -11.41
C ARG A 461 -9.52 7.28 -11.10
N ARG A 462 -10.21 7.57 -10.00
CA ARG A 462 -10.47 8.94 -9.50
C ARG A 462 -9.27 9.45 -8.73
N VAL A 463 -8.16 9.57 -9.44
CA VAL A 463 -6.82 9.79 -8.88
C VAL A 463 -6.10 10.81 -9.74
N PHE A 464 -5.27 11.61 -9.12
CA PHE A 464 -4.27 12.44 -9.79
C PHE A 464 -2.96 12.43 -8.99
N ALA A 465 -1.84 12.59 -9.68
CA ALA A 465 -0.53 12.75 -9.09
C ALA A 465 -0.18 14.25 -9.01
N THR A 466 0.43 14.67 -7.90
CA THR A 466 0.87 16.07 -7.72
C THR A 466 2.21 16.17 -7.01
N MET A 467 3.08 17.05 -7.48
CA MET A 467 4.31 17.44 -6.77
C MET A 467 4.03 18.48 -5.67
N ASP A 468 2.81 18.99 -5.56
CA ASP A 468 2.42 19.99 -4.57
C ASP A 468 1.17 19.56 -3.79
N LYS A 469 1.34 19.24 -2.50
CA LYS A 469 0.27 18.84 -1.58
C LYS A 469 -0.86 19.87 -1.42
N ASN A 470 -0.65 21.11 -1.88
CA ASN A 470 -1.65 22.19 -1.83
C ASN A 470 -2.48 22.29 -3.11
N SER A 471 -2.23 21.45 -4.11
CA SER A 471 -2.78 21.59 -5.45
C SER A 471 -3.75 20.48 -5.80
N GLN A 472 -4.78 20.85 -6.57
CA GLN A 472 -5.81 19.98 -7.10
C GLN A 472 -5.82 20.05 -8.62
N LEU A 473 -5.90 18.91 -9.30
CA LEU A 473 -6.10 18.79 -10.74
C LEU A 473 -7.27 17.84 -11.00
N ILE A 474 -8.32 18.38 -11.60
CA ILE A 474 -9.52 17.61 -11.97
C ILE A 474 -9.82 17.85 -13.44
N ILE A 475 -9.78 16.82 -14.25
CA ILE A 475 -10.17 16.92 -15.65
C ILE A 475 -11.53 16.32 -15.91
N THR A 476 -12.22 16.89 -16.92
CA THR A 476 -13.45 16.32 -17.47
C THR A 476 -13.41 16.27 -18.99
N ALA A 477 -14.13 15.33 -19.57
CA ALA A 477 -14.42 15.23 -21.00
C ALA A 477 -15.94 15.16 -21.18
N ASN A 478 -16.55 16.13 -21.86
CA ASN A 478 -18.01 16.28 -21.94
C ASN A 478 -18.69 16.20 -20.57
N GLY A 479 -18.09 16.77 -19.52
CA GLY A 479 -18.58 16.72 -18.15
C GLY A 479 -18.28 15.42 -17.38
N GLN A 480 -17.83 14.36 -18.03
CA GLN A 480 -17.45 13.11 -17.39
C GLN A 480 -16.07 13.24 -16.74
N LEU A 481 -15.95 12.77 -15.49
CA LEU A 481 -14.77 12.95 -14.66
C LEU A 481 -13.61 12.05 -15.13
N MET A 482 -12.36 12.45 -14.86
CA MET A 482 -11.18 11.60 -15.02
C MET A 482 -11.39 10.19 -14.44
N GLY A 483 -10.77 9.20 -15.06
CA GLY A 483 -10.99 7.78 -14.79
C GLY A 483 -12.15 7.16 -15.56
N SER A 484 -13.03 7.96 -16.17
CA SER A 484 -14.19 7.46 -16.89
C SER A 484 -13.80 6.82 -18.24
N ARG A 485 -14.58 5.83 -18.64
CA ARG A 485 -14.62 5.26 -19.99
C ARG A 485 -15.92 5.72 -20.63
N ILE A 486 -15.83 6.48 -21.73
CA ILE A 486 -17.02 7.09 -22.33
C ILE A 486 -17.16 6.74 -23.82
N ASN A 487 -18.38 6.59 -24.26
CA ASN A 487 -18.71 6.55 -25.67
C ASN A 487 -19.02 7.99 -26.14
N ASN A 488 -18.45 8.39 -27.27
CA ASN A 488 -18.64 9.72 -27.85
C ASN A 488 -18.80 9.59 -29.37
N SER A 489 -19.67 10.37 -29.98
CA SER A 489 -19.88 10.38 -31.43
C SER A 489 -19.69 11.74 -32.08
N GLY A 490 -19.47 12.78 -31.28
CA GLY A 490 -19.33 14.16 -31.77
C GLY A 490 -18.09 14.84 -31.23
N ALA A 491 -18.20 16.13 -31.01
CA ALA A 491 -17.15 16.93 -30.40
C ALA A 491 -16.89 16.47 -28.96
N LEU A 492 -15.61 16.44 -28.59
CA LEU A 492 -15.14 16.16 -27.24
C LEU A 492 -14.64 17.47 -26.64
N ASN A 493 -15.22 17.87 -25.54
CA ASN A 493 -14.83 19.07 -24.81
C ASN A 493 -14.02 18.69 -23.57
N LEU A 494 -12.72 18.92 -23.63
CA LEU A 494 -11.77 18.65 -22.55
C LEU A 494 -11.62 19.90 -21.68
N VAL A 495 -11.71 19.73 -20.35
CA VAL A 495 -11.57 20.81 -19.38
C VAL A 495 -10.62 20.39 -18.28
N ALA A 496 -9.56 21.16 -18.06
CA ALA A 496 -8.66 21.02 -16.92
C ALA A 496 -9.02 22.07 -15.87
N ASN A 497 -9.38 21.61 -14.68
CA ASN A 497 -9.70 22.46 -13.54
C ASN A 497 -8.53 22.39 -12.54
N PHE A 498 -8.13 23.54 -12.03
CA PHE A 498 -7.03 23.66 -11.09
C PHE A 498 -7.42 24.54 -9.91
N ALA A 499 -6.98 24.12 -8.72
CA ALA A 499 -7.02 24.94 -7.52
C ALA A 499 -5.75 24.71 -6.71
N ASN A 500 -5.29 25.76 -6.02
CA ASN A 500 -4.15 25.68 -5.12
C ASN A 500 -4.40 26.54 -3.89
N SER A 501 -4.29 25.96 -2.69
CA SER A 501 -4.56 26.63 -1.41
C SER A 501 -3.46 27.62 -1.01
N ALA A 502 -2.25 27.52 -1.58
CA ALA A 502 -1.13 28.44 -1.36
C ALA A 502 -1.05 29.56 -2.41
N GLY A 503 -2.05 29.68 -3.32
CA GLY A 503 -2.13 30.76 -4.31
C GLY A 503 -1.23 30.60 -5.54
N ARG A 504 -0.67 29.42 -5.80
CA ARG A 504 0.10 29.13 -7.02
C ARG A 504 -0.78 29.21 -8.26
N THR A 505 -0.16 29.53 -9.39
CA THR A 505 -0.83 29.63 -10.69
C THR A 505 -0.25 28.62 -11.67
N VAL A 506 -1.00 28.31 -12.72
CA VAL A 506 -0.56 27.41 -13.79
C VAL A 506 0.22 28.20 -14.82
N SER A 507 1.43 27.76 -15.13
CA SER A 507 2.30 28.31 -16.18
C SER A 507 2.18 27.56 -17.50
N GLN A 508 1.81 26.28 -17.46
CA GLN A 508 1.65 25.43 -18.65
C GLN A 508 0.55 24.40 -18.44
N VAL A 509 -0.26 24.21 -19.48
CA VAL A 509 -1.20 23.09 -19.60
C VAL A 509 -0.81 22.28 -20.83
N GLN A 510 -0.75 20.97 -20.69
CA GLN A 510 -0.47 20.04 -21.79
C GLN A 510 -1.50 18.93 -21.77
N TRP A 511 -2.30 18.84 -22.84
CA TRP A 511 -3.16 17.70 -23.07
C TRP A 511 -2.43 16.68 -23.92
N TYR A 512 -2.36 15.46 -23.43
CA TYR A 512 -1.84 14.34 -24.18
C TYR A 512 -2.97 13.45 -24.67
N ARG A 513 -2.81 12.90 -25.85
CA ARG A 513 -3.68 11.88 -26.42
C ARG A 513 -2.86 10.66 -26.79
N GLY A 514 -3.47 9.48 -26.76
CA GLY A 514 -2.90 8.24 -27.26
C GLY A 514 -3.99 7.28 -27.71
N VAL A 515 -3.57 6.16 -28.28
CA VAL A 515 -4.46 5.09 -28.77
C VAL A 515 -4.12 3.82 -28.02
N PRO A 516 -5.05 3.22 -27.25
CA PRO A 516 -4.82 1.95 -26.58
C PRO A 516 -4.45 0.85 -27.56
N LYS A 517 -3.61 -0.10 -27.13
CA LYS A 517 -3.10 -1.24 -27.90
C LYS A 517 -2.27 -0.83 -29.14
N ARG A 518 -1.67 0.37 -29.11
CA ARG A 518 -0.88 0.91 -30.20
C ARG A 518 0.25 1.80 -29.69
N ASN A 519 1.48 1.26 -29.66
CA ASN A 519 2.65 1.97 -29.15
C ASN A 519 3.05 3.18 -30.04
N GLY A 520 3.66 4.18 -29.41
CA GLY A 520 4.19 5.38 -30.09
C GLY A 520 3.12 6.36 -30.56
N THR A 521 1.92 6.30 -29.97
CA THR A 521 0.80 7.16 -30.33
C THR A 521 0.62 8.35 -29.41
N VAL A 522 1.22 8.32 -28.18
CA VAL A 522 1.13 9.44 -27.26
C VAL A 522 1.76 10.69 -27.84
N SER A 523 0.98 11.74 -27.89
CA SER A 523 1.40 13.01 -28.45
C SER A 523 0.68 14.19 -27.78
N LEU A 524 1.34 15.35 -27.76
CA LEU A 524 0.73 16.60 -27.33
C LEU A 524 -0.44 16.96 -28.25
N LEU A 525 -1.63 17.14 -27.67
CA LEU A 525 -2.85 17.48 -28.37
C LEU A 525 -3.12 18.97 -28.35
N ALA A 526 -3.01 19.61 -27.18
CA ALA A 526 -3.33 21.00 -26.95
C ALA A 526 -2.57 21.56 -25.73
N SER A 527 -2.46 22.89 -25.64
CA SER A 527 -1.78 23.59 -24.54
C SER A 527 -2.66 24.67 -23.89
N THR A 528 -3.97 24.46 -23.89
CA THR A 528 -4.98 25.34 -23.27
C THR A 528 -5.75 24.60 -22.19
N ALA A 529 -6.28 25.32 -21.20
CA ALA A 529 -7.04 24.68 -20.11
C ALA A 529 -8.35 24.04 -20.57
N THR A 530 -8.91 24.55 -21.67
CA THR A 530 -10.09 23.98 -22.34
C THR A 530 -9.75 23.72 -23.80
N TYR A 531 -10.18 22.58 -24.31
CA TYR A 531 -9.96 22.25 -25.72
C TYR A 531 -11.14 21.42 -26.26
N SER A 532 -11.71 21.86 -27.37
CA SER A 532 -12.83 21.18 -28.02
C SER A 532 -12.45 20.77 -29.43
N PHE A 533 -12.67 19.51 -29.76
CA PHE A 533 -12.39 18.93 -31.08
C PHE A 533 -13.17 17.63 -31.27
N THR A 534 -13.23 17.12 -32.49
CA THR A 534 -13.79 15.81 -32.76
C THR A 534 -12.65 14.81 -32.98
N PRO A 535 -12.47 13.82 -32.08
CA PRO A 535 -11.49 12.75 -32.29
C PRO A 535 -11.79 11.95 -33.55
N ALA A 536 -10.78 11.32 -34.15
CA ALA A 536 -11.01 10.31 -35.18
C ALA A 536 -11.77 9.11 -34.56
N ALA A 537 -12.53 8.39 -35.39
CA ALA A 537 -13.21 7.18 -34.92
C ALA A 537 -12.20 6.14 -34.36
N GLY A 538 -12.59 5.48 -33.27
CA GLY A 538 -11.78 4.47 -32.59
C GLY A 538 -11.53 4.79 -31.12
N GLU A 539 -10.71 3.96 -30.48
CA GLU A 539 -10.36 4.09 -29.08
C GLU A 539 -9.25 5.13 -28.87
N HIS A 540 -9.44 5.98 -27.86
CA HIS A 540 -8.48 7.01 -27.48
C HIS A 540 -8.39 7.10 -25.95
N PHE A 541 -7.29 7.65 -25.44
CA PHE A 541 -7.22 8.16 -24.09
C PHE A 541 -6.67 9.60 -24.08
N PHE A 542 -7.09 10.37 -23.09
CA PHE A 542 -6.69 11.75 -22.91
C PHE A 542 -6.36 12.01 -21.45
N TYR A 543 -5.21 12.63 -21.17
CA TYR A 543 -4.87 13.10 -19.84
C TYR A 543 -4.22 14.49 -19.91
N ALA A 544 -4.22 15.21 -18.79
CA ALA A 544 -3.60 16.50 -18.69
C ALA A 544 -2.39 16.48 -17.76
N LYS A 545 -1.33 17.19 -18.16
CA LYS A 545 -0.17 17.54 -17.36
C LYS A 545 -0.17 19.05 -17.18
N LEU A 546 -0.14 19.54 -15.94
CA LEU A 546 -0.08 20.94 -15.60
C LEU A 546 1.23 21.24 -14.90
N THR A 547 1.90 22.33 -15.28
CA THR A 547 3.07 22.83 -14.58
C THR A 547 2.73 24.17 -13.93
N GLN A 548 3.03 24.30 -12.65
CA GLN A 548 2.83 25.52 -11.87
C GLN A 548 3.93 26.54 -12.14
N ASP A 549 3.73 27.75 -11.63
CA ASP A 549 4.70 28.86 -11.72
C ASP A 549 6.01 28.60 -10.95
N ASP A 550 6.04 27.64 -10.03
CA ASP A 550 7.23 27.17 -9.32
C ASP A 550 7.85 25.90 -9.93
N GLY A 551 7.31 25.38 -11.04
CA GLY A 551 7.78 24.21 -11.75
C GLY A 551 7.25 22.88 -11.23
N LYS A 552 6.42 22.85 -10.21
CA LYS A 552 5.78 21.63 -9.75
C LYS A 552 4.72 21.16 -10.73
N ILE A 553 4.64 19.87 -10.93
CA ILE A 553 3.81 19.23 -11.95
C ILE A 553 2.66 18.48 -11.31
N LEU A 554 1.53 18.46 -12.02
CA LEU A 554 0.38 17.63 -11.73
C LEU A 554 0.01 16.81 -12.96
N TRP A 555 -0.36 15.56 -12.76
CA TRP A 555 -0.83 14.64 -13.81
C TRP A 555 -2.20 14.10 -13.44
N SER A 556 -3.16 14.20 -14.34
CA SER A 556 -4.50 13.63 -14.14
C SER A 556 -4.55 12.16 -14.50
N ALA A 557 -5.48 11.40 -13.92
CA ALA A 557 -5.89 10.15 -14.53
C ALA A 557 -6.45 10.40 -15.93
N PRO A 558 -6.26 9.43 -16.87
CA PRO A 558 -6.84 9.53 -18.21
C PRO A 558 -8.37 9.43 -18.20
N ILE A 559 -8.97 9.92 -19.28
CA ILE A 559 -10.33 9.59 -19.72
C ILE A 559 -10.20 8.78 -21.00
N TRP A 560 -10.80 7.62 -21.04
CA TRP A 560 -10.82 6.73 -22.21
C TRP A 560 -12.08 6.99 -23.02
N VAL A 561 -11.92 7.16 -24.31
CA VAL A 561 -13.00 7.58 -25.21
C VAL A 561 -13.09 6.62 -26.39
N SER A 562 -14.21 5.92 -26.51
CA SER A 562 -14.62 5.20 -27.71
C SER A 562 -15.32 6.17 -28.64
N GLN A 563 -14.60 6.70 -29.64
CA GLN A 563 -15.14 7.64 -30.59
C GLN A 563 -15.82 6.91 -31.75
N GLY A 564 -17.10 7.04 -31.86
CA GLY A 564 -17.88 6.57 -33.02
C GLY A 564 -17.60 7.39 -34.28
N THR A 565 -17.95 6.84 -35.42
CA THR A 565 -17.91 7.58 -36.70
C THR A 565 -18.95 8.70 -36.68
N THR A 566 -18.58 9.86 -37.19
CA THR A 566 -19.49 11.00 -37.38
C THR A 566 -20.45 10.82 -38.60
N SER A 567 -20.56 9.61 -39.15
CA SER A 567 -21.67 9.34 -40.08
C SER A 567 -22.94 9.46 -39.26
N SER A 568 -23.83 10.34 -39.64
CA SER A 568 -25.17 10.46 -39.07
C SER A 568 -25.78 9.05 -39.09
N ASP A 569 -25.72 8.37 -37.95
CA ASP A 569 -26.43 7.11 -37.81
C ASP A 569 -27.91 7.44 -37.88
N THR A 570 -28.59 6.79 -38.78
CA THR A 570 -30.02 6.95 -38.99
C THR A 570 -30.77 5.65 -38.70
N THR A 571 -30.07 4.64 -38.23
CA THR A 571 -30.62 3.32 -37.93
C THR A 571 -31.07 3.27 -36.48
N PRO A 572 -32.36 3.21 -36.18
CA PRO A 572 -32.82 3.11 -34.79
C PRO A 572 -32.42 1.76 -34.17
N PRO A 573 -32.12 1.71 -32.85
CA PRO A 573 -31.81 0.46 -32.16
C PRO A 573 -33.02 -0.51 -32.19
N SER A 574 -32.71 -1.79 -32.15
CA SER A 574 -33.68 -2.84 -31.86
C SER A 574 -33.80 -3.01 -30.34
N VAL A 575 -35.02 -3.27 -29.83
CA VAL A 575 -35.25 -3.47 -28.40
C VAL A 575 -36.40 -4.42 -28.14
N SER A 576 -36.24 -5.30 -27.13
CA SER A 576 -37.27 -6.11 -26.54
C SER A 576 -37.28 -5.97 -25.02
N ALA A 577 -38.43 -6.11 -24.39
CA ALA A 577 -38.59 -6.00 -22.94
C ALA A 577 -39.01 -7.32 -22.32
N SER A 578 -38.73 -7.51 -21.04
CA SER A 578 -39.27 -8.61 -20.23
C SER A 578 -39.27 -8.23 -18.74
N VAL A 579 -40.10 -8.95 -17.96
CA VAL A 579 -40.24 -8.71 -16.52
C VAL A 579 -39.93 -10.00 -15.77
N THR A 580 -39.19 -9.87 -14.67
CA THR A 580 -38.96 -10.96 -13.72
C THR A 580 -39.52 -10.58 -12.35
N GLY A 581 -40.36 -11.46 -11.79
CA GLY A 581 -41.09 -11.22 -10.55
C GLY A 581 -42.51 -10.73 -10.78
N THR A 582 -43.37 -10.91 -9.76
CA THR A 582 -44.82 -10.54 -9.80
C THR A 582 -45.22 -9.71 -8.59
N SER A 583 -44.38 -9.56 -7.59
CA SER A 583 -44.67 -8.82 -6.35
C SER A 583 -43.37 -8.24 -5.73
N GLY A 584 -43.53 -7.29 -4.84
CA GLY A 584 -42.39 -6.63 -4.19
C GLY A 584 -41.49 -5.91 -5.20
N THR A 585 -40.20 -6.08 -5.10
CA THR A 585 -39.26 -5.56 -6.10
C THR A 585 -39.20 -6.51 -7.29
N ILE A 586 -39.78 -6.11 -8.40
CA ILE A 586 -39.69 -6.79 -9.70
C ILE A 586 -38.52 -6.21 -10.51
N THR A 587 -37.97 -6.99 -11.43
CA THR A 587 -36.94 -6.53 -12.33
C THR A 587 -37.47 -6.34 -13.73
N LEU A 588 -37.38 -5.13 -14.24
CA LEU A 588 -37.65 -4.79 -15.63
C LEU A 588 -36.36 -5.03 -16.42
N ASN A 589 -36.40 -5.83 -17.45
CA ASN A 589 -35.25 -6.17 -18.27
C ASN A 589 -35.46 -5.76 -19.72
N ALA A 590 -34.40 -5.41 -20.41
CA ALA A 590 -34.43 -5.21 -21.85
C ALA A 590 -33.19 -5.80 -22.53
N THR A 591 -33.41 -6.33 -23.74
CA THR A 591 -32.32 -6.64 -24.64
C THR A 591 -32.40 -5.64 -25.78
N ALA A 592 -31.36 -4.88 -25.97
CA ALA A 592 -31.28 -3.88 -27.02
C ALA A 592 -29.96 -4.01 -27.79
N SER A 593 -29.96 -3.78 -29.09
CA SER A 593 -28.79 -3.77 -29.95
C SER A 593 -28.97 -2.78 -31.10
N ASP A 594 -27.82 -2.22 -31.54
CA ASP A 594 -27.74 -1.25 -32.61
C ASP A 594 -26.46 -1.46 -33.42
N ASN A 595 -26.38 -0.90 -34.62
CA ASN A 595 -25.22 -1.01 -35.51
C ASN A 595 -24.01 -0.18 -35.01
N VAL A 596 -24.24 0.86 -34.23
CA VAL A 596 -23.21 1.73 -33.64
C VAL A 596 -23.17 1.54 -32.11
N GLY A 597 -24.33 1.33 -31.49
CA GLY A 597 -24.43 1.07 -30.07
C GLY A 597 -25.62 1.76 -29.39
N VAL A 598 -26.15 1.13 -28.35
CA VAL A 598 -27.25 1.67 -27.56
C VAL A 598 -26.72 2.54 -26.43
N SER A 599 -27.17 3.78 -26.37
CA SER A 599 -26.77 4.78 -25.37
C SER A 599 -27.52 4.59 -24.05
N SER A 600 -28.83 4.26 -24.13
CA SER A 600 -29.65 4.03 -22.94
C SER A 600 -30.91 3.26 -23.29
N VAL A 601 -31.49 2.61 -22.29
CA VAL A 601 -32.81 2.02 -22.35
C VAL A 601 -33.68 2.58 -21.23
N GLU A 602 -34.81 3.18 -21.56
CA GLU A 602 -35.78 3.72 -20.62
C GLU A 602 -36.97 2.78 -20.52
N PHE A 603 -37.43 2.49 -19.30
CA PHE A 603 -38.52 1.56 -19.02
C PHE A 603 -39.81 2.29 -18.68
N PHE A 604 -40.92 1.86 -19.28
CA PHE A 604 -42.24 2.41 -19.06
C PHE A 604 -43.22 1.33 -18.60
N ILE A 605 -43.90 1.56 -17.50
CA ILE A 605 -45.05 0.74 -17.09
C ILE A 605 -46.34 1.55 -17.31
N ASP A 606 -47.26 0.99 -18.05
CA ASP A 606 -48.56 1.62 -18.44
C ASP A 606 -48.32 3.01 -19.08
N GLY A 607 -47.25 3.15 -19.86
CA GLY A 607 -46.87 4.40 -20.53
C GLY A 607 -46.20 5.44 -19.64
N VAL A 608 -45.99 5.16 -18.35
CA VAL A 608 -45.30 6.06 -17.41
C VAL A 608 -43.84 5.62 -17.26
N SER A 609 -42.88 6.53 -17.47
CA SER A 609 -41.47 6.28 -17.27
C SER A 609 -41.17 5.91 -15.83
N ARG A 610 -40.36 4.86 -15.65
CA ARG A 610 -39.96 4.35 -14.34
C ARG A 610 -38.45 4.51 -14.11
N GLY A 611 -37.69 4.92 -15.12
CA GLY A 611 -36.26 5.12 -15.08
C GLY A 611 -35.55 4.53 -16.29
N SER A 612 -34.24 4.72 -16.36
CA SER A 612 -33.39 4.25 -17.46
C SER A 612 -32.13 3.55 -16.96
N ASP A 613 -31.60 2.66 -17.80
CA ASP A 613 -30.28 2.04 -17.63
C ASP A 613 -29.40 2.34 -18.86
N THR A 614 -28.12 2.63 -18.63
CA THR A 614 -27.15 2.97 -19.68
C THR A 614 -26.13 1.85 -19.91
N THR A 615 -26.23 0.73 -19.18
CA THR A 615 -25.26 -0.37 -19.21
C THR A 615 -25.93 -1.70 -19.54
N SER A 616 -25.39 -2.41 -20.54
CA SER A 616 -25.87 -3.77 -20.86
C SER A 616 -25.28 -4.79 -19.88
N PRO A 617 -26.06 -5.77 -19.41
CA PRO A 617 -27.49 -6.04 -19.71
C PRO A 617 -28.42 -5.04 -19.01
N TYR A 618 -29.31 -4.41 -19.80
CA TYR A 618 -30.19 -3.35 -19.31
C TYR A 618 -31.25 -3.88 -18.36
N SER A 619 -31.28 -3.35 -17.14
CA SER A 619 -32.24 -3.76 -16.12
C SER A 619 -32.56 -2.65 -15.12
N LEU A 620 -33.76 -2.67 -14.58
CA LEU A 620 -34.22 -1.72 -13.57
C LEU A 620 -35.04 -2.43 -12.49
N GLY A 621 -34.60 -2.37 -11.24
CA GLY A 621 -35.37 -2.79 -10.09
C GLY A 621 -36.52 -1.82 -9.84
N PHE A 622 -37.75 -2.33 -9.81
CA PHE A 622 -38.94 -1.53 -9.62
C PHE A 622 -39.82 -2.08 -8.49
N ASN A 623 -40.23 -1.22 -7.56
CA ASN A 623 -41.13 -1.61 -6.48
C ASN A 623 -42.59 -1.70 -7.00
N SER A 624 -43.08 -2.92 -7.24
CA SER A 624 -44.42 -3.18 -7.76
C SER A 624 -45.52 -2.83 -6.76
N THR A 625 -45.26 -2.62 -5.48
CA THR A 625 -46.27 -2.24 -4.50
C THR A 625 -46.90 -0.87 -4.77
N THR A 626 -46.27 -0.08 -5.64
CA THR A 626 -46.80 1.21 -6.14
C THR A 626 -47.81 1.06 -7.26
N LEU A 627 -48.02 -0.18 -7.74
CA LEU A 627 -49.01 -0.53 -8.76
C LEU A 627 -50.20 -1.26 -8.14
N ALA A 628 -51.37 -1.15 -8.74
CA ALA A 628 -52.51 -1.98 -8.38
C ALA A 628 -52.23 -3.47 -8.70
N ASN A 629 -52.82 -4.38 -7.97
CA ASN A 629 -52.78 -5.79 -8.40
C ASN A 629 -53.59 -5.97 -9.70
N GLY A 630 -53.05 -6.71 -10.61
CA GLY A 630 -53.65 -6.94 -11.92
C GLY A 630 -52.61 -6.96 -13.05
N THR A 631 -53.09 -6.83 -14.25
CA THR A 631 -52.27 -6.85 -15.46
C THR A 631 -51.79 -5.45 -15.80
N HIS A 632 -50.49 -5.34 -15.99
CA HIS A 632 -49.77 -4.13 -16.41
C HIS A 632 -49.01 -4.36 -17.70
N SER A 633 -48.61 -3.29 -18.36
CA SER A 633 -47.91 -3.30 -19.65
C SER A 633 -46.53 -2.67 -19.50
N LEU A 634 -45.43 -3.43 -19.81
CA LEU A 634 -44.08 -2.90 -19.89
C LEU A 634 -43.73 -2.60 -21.35
N THR A 635 -43.16 -1.43 -21.61
CA THR A 635 -42.39 -1.13 -22.82
C THR A 635 -41.01 -0.60 -22.45
N ALA A 636 -40.01 -0.84 -23.29
CA ALA A 636 -38.67 -0.30 -23.17
C ALA A 636 -38.32 0.53 -24.42
N ARG A 637 -37.80 1.73 -24.24
CA ARG A 637 -37.32 2.59 -25.33
C ARG A 637 -35.81 2.63 -25.31
N ALA A 638 -35.21 2.05 -26.33
CA ALA A 638 -33.77 2.18 -26.56
C ALA A 638 -33.48 3.42 -27.38
N VAL A 639 -32.38 4.10 -27.01
CA VAL A 639 -31.85 5.28 -27.70
C VAL A 639 -30.40 5.06 -27.99
N ASP A 640 -29.93 5.35 -29.21
CA ASP A 640 -28.52 5.36 -29.60
C ASP A 640 -27.84 6.69 -29.29
N ALA A 641 -26.56 6.79 -29.57
CA ALA A 641 -25.78 8.01 -29.39
C ALA A 641 -26.13 9.14 -30.40
N ALA A 642 -26.74 8.78 -31.53
CA ALA A 642 -27.20 9.73 -32.56
C ALA A 642 -28.60 10.31 -32.27
N GLY A 643 -29.32 9.71 -31.28
CA GLY A 643 -30.65 10.13 -30.89
C GLY A 643 -31.76 9.37 -31.60
N ASN A 644 -31.47 8.38 -32.43
CA ASN A 644 -32.48 7.48 -32.98
C ASN A 644 -33.03 6.60 -31.86
N SER A 645 -34.31 6.28 -31.92
CA SER A 645 -34.89 5.48 -30.84
C SER A 645 -35.96 4.51 -31.36
N THR A 646 -36.07 3.38 -30.67
CA THR A 646 -37.15 2.41 -30.88
C THR A 646 -37.75 2.04 -29.55
N THR A 647 -39.06 1.87 -29.54
CA THR A 647 -39.79 1.36 -28.38
C THR A 647 -40.22 -0.09 -28.66
N SER A 648 -39.98 -0.97 -27.69
CA SER A 648 -40.36 -2.39 -27.80
C SER A 648 -41.87 -2.59 -27.95
N SER A 649 -42.28 -3.76 -28.44
CA SER A 649 -43.66 -4.23 -28.26
C SER A 649 -43.98 -4.25 -26.76
N ALA A 650 -45.26 -4.00 -26.44
CA ALA A 650 -45.73 -4.07 -25.07
C ALA A 650 -45.74 -5.53 -24.55
N VAL A 651 -45.16 -5.73 -23.37
CA VAL A 651 -45.15 -7.01 -22.66
C VAL A 651 -46.10 -6.95 -21.50
N SER A 652 -47.15 -7.77 -21.52
CA SER A 652 -48.06 -7.91 -20.40
C SER A 652 -47.39 -8.68 -19.26
N PHE A 653 -47.48 -8.16 -18.05
CA PHE A 653 -47.08 -8.86 -16.82
C PHE A 653 -48.13 -8.64 -15.72
N SER A 654 -48.22 -9.55 -14.78
CA SER A 654 -49.16 -9.46 -13.66
C SER A 654 -48.43 -9.01 -12.40
N VAL A 655 -49.02 -8.05 -11.71
CA VAL A 655 -48.67 -7.67 -10.35
C VAL A 655 -49.61 -8.33 -9.39
N SER A 656 -49.08 -9.08 -8.45
CA SER A 656 -49.81 -9.73 -7.38
C SER A 656 -49.11 -9.47 -6.06
N ASN A 657 -49.15 -8.21 -5.64
CA ASN A 657 -48.73 -7.86 -4.30
C ASN A 657 -49.78 -8.46 -3.33
N THR A 658 -49.38 -9.49 -2.61
CA THR A 658 -50.23 -10.10 -1.60
C THR A 658 -50.68 -9.03 -0.61
N THR A 659 -51.92 -9.13 -0.15
CA THR A 659 -52.39 -8.46 1.09
C THR A 659 -51.30 -8.56 2.13
N ALA A 660 -51.06 -7.43 2.82
CA ALA A 660 -50.00 -7.29 3.81
C ALA A 660 -49.80 -8.60 4.57
N ASP A 661 -48.59 -9.11 4.53
CA ASP A 661 -48.20 -10.28 5.32
C ASP A 661 -48.53 -9.99 6.79
N THR A 662 -49.35 -10.86 7.39
CA THR A 662 -49.76 -10.74 8.79
C THR A 662 -49.18 -11.89 9.63
N THR A 663 -48.33 -12.72 9.05
CA THR A 663 -47.75 -13.87 9.71
C THR A 663 -46.44 -13.48 10.34
N PRO A 664 -46.32 -13.44 11.67
CA PRO A 664 -45.07 -13.09 12.29
C PRO A 664 -43.99 -14.18 12.07
N PRO A 665 -42.72 -13.82 11.90
CA PRO A 665 -41.61 -14.78 11.77
C PRO A 665 -41.50 -15.66 13.01
N SER A 666 -41.01 -16.88 12.82
CA SER A 666 -40.54 -17.74 13.90
C SER A 666 -39.06 -17.41 14.21
N VAL A 667 -38.64 -17.44 15.49
CA VAL A 667 -37.29 -17.16 15.89
C VAL A 667 -36.87 -17.94 17.13
N SER A 668 -35.63 -18.41 17.14
CA SER A 668 -34.92 -18.98 18.30
C SER A 668 -33.57 -18.36 18.46
N ALA A 669 -33.10 -18.26 19.70
CA ALA A 669 -31.79 -17.66 20.01
C ALA A 669 -30.84 -18.68 20.64
N SER A 670 -29.52 -18.44 20.52
CA SER A 670 -28.46 -19.19 21.21
C SER A 670 -27.20 -18.34 21.40
N VAL A 671 -26.35 -18.71 22.35
CA VAL A 671 -25.08 -18.00 22.63
C VAL A 671 -23.92 -18.96 22.49
N THR A 672 -22.83 -18.51 21.92
CA THR A 672 -21.56 -19.22 21.88
C THR A 672 -20.49 -18.38 22.57
N GLY A 673 -19.78 -18.96 23.52
CA GLY A 673 -18.78 -18.28 24.35
C GLY A 673 -19.30 -17.86 25.73
N THR A 674 -18.37 -17.64 26.67
CA THR A 674 -18.70 -17.26 28.07
C THR A 674 -17.89 -16.06 28.55
N SER A 675 -16.92 -15.58 27.77
CA SER A 675 -16.05 -14.45 28.13
C SER A 675 -15.49 -13.75 26.89
N GLY A 676 -15.06 -12.53 27.03
CA GLY A 676 -14.52 -11.71 25.93
C GLY A 676 -15.59 -11.43 24.88
N THR A 677 -15.28 -11.60 23.60
CA THR A 677 -16.27 -11.52 22.53
C THR A 677 -17.04 -12.84 22.46
N ILE A 678 -18.31 -12.81 22.85
CA ILE A 678 -19.27 -13.90 22.69
C ILE A 678 -20.07 -13.70 21.40
N THR A 679 -20.59 -14.76 20.81
CA THR A 679 -21.46 -14.66 19.64
C THR A 679 -22.90 -14.95 20.02
N LEU A 680 -23.77 -13.98 19.76
CA LEU A 680 -25.23 -14.14 19.85
C LEU A 680 -25.69 -14.66 18.50
N ASN A 681 -26.45 -15.76 18.48
CA ASN A 681 -26.92 -16.38 17.26
C ASN A 681 -28.44 -16.49 17.29
N ALA A 682 -29.06 -16.40 16.11
CA ALA A 682 -30.48 -16.69 15.97
C ALA A 682 -30.78 -17.48 14.69
N THR A 683 -31.76 -18.35 14.80
CA THR A 683 -32.39 -19.00 13.64
C THR A 683 -33.79 -18.43 13.51
N ALA A 684 -34.06 -17.82 12.38
CA ALA A 684 -35.39 -17.24 12.11
C ALA A 684 -35.90 -17.65 10.72
N SER A 685 -37.19 -17.85 10.57
CA SER A 685 -37.85 -18.14 9.29
C SER A 685 -39.23 -17.55 9.25
N ASP A 686 -39.68 -17.22 8.08
CA ASP A 686 -40.98 -16.64 7.80
C ASP A 686 -41.51 -17.13 6.43
N ASN A 687 -42.81 -16.97 6.19
CA ASN A 687 -43.45 -17.39 4.93
C ASN A 687 -43.07 -16.48 3.74
N VAL A 688 -42.75 -15.22 3.98
CA VAL A 688 -42.29 -14.26 2.96
C VAL A 688 -40.82 -13.96 3.09
N GLY A 689 -40.30 -13.93 4.33
CA GLY A 689 -38.90 -13.75 4.62
C GLY A 689 -38.61 -12.82 5.81
N VAL A 690 -37.50 -13.06 6.50
CA VAL A 690 -37.09 -12.26 7.65
C VAL A 690 -36.21 -11.10 7.17
N SER A 691 -36.62 -9.89 7.54
CA SER A 691 -35.93 -8.63 7.19
C SER A 691 -34.75 -8.37 8.11
N SER A 692 -34.92 -8.66 9.42
CA SER A 692 -33.84 -8.47 10.39
C SER A 692 -34.09 -9.27 11.66
N VAL A 693 -33.01 -9.54 12.39
CA VAL A 693 -33.08 -10.10 13.75
C VAL A 693 -32.30 -9.17 14.69
N GLU A 694 -32.98 -8.67 15.72
CA GLU A 694 -32.41 -7.83 16.77
C GLU A 694 -32.15 -8.65 18.03
N PHE A 695 -31.00 -8.49 18.65
CA PHE A 695 -30.57 -9.24 19.84
C PHE A 695 -30.65 -8.39 21.10
N PHE A 696 -31.21 -8.97 22.17
CA PHE A 696 -31.35 -8.31 23.47
C PHE A 696 -30.71 -9.16 24.56
N ILE A 697 -29.85 -8.54 25.37
CA ILE A 697 -29.33 -9.14 26.59
C ILE A 697 -29.98 -8.40 27.77
N ASP A 698 -30.62 -9.17 28.67
CA ASP A 698 -31.36 -8.64 29.84
C ASP A 698 -32.39 -7.55 29.47
N GLY A 699 -33.02 -7.72 28.28
CA GLY A 699 -34.01 -6.79 27.74
C GLY A 699 -33.43 -5.54 27.08
N VAL A 700 -32.10 -5.37 27.04
CA VAL A 700 -31.44 -4.24 26.38
C VAL A 700 -30.96 -4.65 25.00
N SER A 701 -31.35 -3.89 23.95
CA SER A 701 -30.89 -4.11 22.58
C SER A 701 -29.36 -4.00 22.48
N ARG A 702 -28.75 -4.95 21.77
CA ARG A 702 -27.31 -5.02 21.53
C ARG A 702 -26.95 -4.87 20.06
N GLY A 703 -27.92 -4.80 19.17
CA GLY A 703 -27.77 -4.64 17.75
C GLY A 703 -28.59 -5.64 16.94
N SER A 704 -28.54 -5.52 15.63
CA SER A 704 -29.31 -6.37 14.70
C SER A 704 -28.44 -6.90 13.57
N ASP A 705 -28.90 -8.02 12.98
CA ASP A 705 -28.35 -8.59 11.75
C ASP A 705 -29.46 -8.75 10.72
N THR A 706 -29.15 -8.43 9.45
CA THR A 706 -30.10 -8.49 8.32
C THR A 706 -29.81 -9.66 7.37
N THR A 707 -28.81 -10.48 7.63
CA THR A 707 -28.34 -11.56 6.76
C THR A 707 -28.31 -12.89 7.47
N SER A 708 -28.97 -13.91 6.89
CA SER A 708 -28.90 -15.27 7.43
C SER A 708 -27.57 -15.96 7.05
N PRO A 709 -26.90 -16.69 7.97
CA PRO A 709 -27.32 -17.00 9.34
C PRO A 709 -27.11 -15.81 10.31
N TYR A 710 -28.17 -15.43 11.03
CA TYR A 710 -28.16 -14.23 11.89
C TYR A 710 -27.26 -14.40 13.10
N SER A 711 -26.28 -13.47 13.23
CA SER A 711 -25.33 -13.51 14.33
C SER A 711 -24.79 -12.12 14.67
N LEU A 712 -24.44 -11.92 15.95
CA LEU A 712 -23.87 -10.66 16.43
C LEU A 712 -22.74 -10.96 17.42
N GLY A 713 -21.54 -10.46 17.11
CA GLY A 713 -20.42 -10.45 18.05
C GLY A 713 -20.65 -9.42 19.14
N PHE A 714 -20.65 -9.84 20.41
CA PHE A 714 -20.88 -8.96 21.55
C PHE A 714 -19.76 -9.06 22.57
N ASN A 715 -19.22 -7.91 23.00
CA ASN A 715 -18.19 -7.87 24.03
C ASN A 715 -18.81 -8.07 25.42
N SER A 716 -18.70 -9.28 25.95
CA SER A 716 -19.27 -9.63 27.26
C SER A 716 -18.60 -8.93 28.45
N THR A 717 -17.44 -8.28 28.28
CA THR A 717 -16.78 -7.55 29.38
C THR A 717 -17.59 -6.35 29.86
N THR A 718 -18.58 -5.92 29.09
CA THR A 718 -19.54 -4.87 29.45
C THR A 718 -20.67 -5.37 30.37
N LEU A 719 -20.75 -6.67 30.59
CA LEU A 719 -21.70 -7.31 31.49
C LEU A 719 -21.02 -7.73 32.80
N ALA A 720 -21.78 -7.80 33.87
CA ALA A 720 -21.31 -8.41 35.11
C ALA A 720 -21.05 -9.91 34.90
N ASN A 721 -20.16 -10.50 35.68
CA ASN A 721 -20.05 -11.95 35.69
C ASN A 721 -21.30 -12.55 36.36
N GLY A 722 -21.85 -13.59 35.77
CA GLY A 722 -23.07 -14.24 36.24
C GLY A 722 -23.96 -14.71 35.10
N THR A 723 -25.20 -14.97 35.45
CA THR A 723 -26.19 -15.46 34.48
C THR A 723 -26.92 -14.27 33.85
N HIS A 724 -27.00 -14.27 32.53
CA HIS A 724 -27.71 -13.30 31.70
C HIS A 724 -28.75 -13.99 30.84
N SER A 725 -29.66 -13.22 30.28
CA SER A 725 -30.74 -13.72 29.45
C SER A 725 -30.64 -13.11 28.04
N LEU A 726 -30.56 -13.95 27.01
CA LEU A 726 -30.65 -13.55 25.60
C LEU A 726 -32.05 -13.76 25.08
N THR A 727 -32.61 -12.77 24.36
CA THR A 727 -33.73 -12.92 23.43
C THR A 727 -33.37 -12.33 22.09
N ALA A 728 -33.98 -12.86 21.03
CA ALA A 728 -33.84 -12.34 19.67
C ALA A 728 -35.24 -12.01 19.12
N ARG A 729 -35.39 -10.82 18.50
CA ARG A 729 -36.63 -10.40 17.85
C ARG A 729 -36.42 -10.38 16.34
N ALA A 730 -37.11 -11.30 15.65
CA ALA A 730 -37.17 -11.30 14.19
C ALA A 730 -38.30 -10.40 13.70
N VAL A 731 -38.03 -9.67 12.62
CA VAL A 731 -38.98 -8.78 11.95
C VAL A 731 -38.98 -9.13 10.48
N ASP A 732 -40.15 -9.24 9.86
CA ASP A 732 -40.30 -9.39 8.42
C ASP A 732 -40.35 -8.05 7.67
N ALA A 733 -40.47 -8.07 6.37
CA ALA A 733 -40.58 -6.86 5.56
C ALA A 733 -41.95 -6.13 5.71
N ALA A 734 -42.97 -6.81 6.22
CA ALA A 734 -44.28 -6.23 6.49
C ALA A 734 -44.36 -5.57 7.89
N GLY A 735 -43.36 -5.78 8.73
CA GLY A 735 -43.25 -5.23 10.09
C GLY A 735 -43.85 -6.17 11.16
N ASN A 736 -44.30 -7.39 10.80
CA ASN A 736 -44.68 -8.37 11.81
C ASN A 736 -43.41 -8.84 12.54
N SER A 737 -43.52 -9.13 13.81
CA SER A 737 -42.36 -9.52 14.60
C SER A 737 -42.72 -10.58 15.66
N THR A 738 -41.72 -11.42 15.94
CA THR A 738 -41.74 -12.38 17.04
C THR A 738 -40.44 -12.26 17.83
N THR A 739 -40.58 -12.41 19.15
CA THR A 739 -39.41 -12.49 20.06
C THR A 739 -39.27 -13.93 20.54
N SER A 740 -38.05 -14.45 20.50
CA SER A 740 -37.72 -15.79 20.97
C SER A 740 -38.00 -15.99 22.47
N SER A 741 -38.13 -17.23 22.90
CA SER A 741 -37.96 -17.57 24.29
C SER A 741 -36.59 -17.10 24.81
N ALA A 742 -36.54 -16.74 26.09
CA ALA A 742 -35.30 -16.32 26.73
C ALA A 742 -34.30 -17.50 26.90
N VAL A 743 -33.07 -17.32 26.52
CA VAL A 743 -31.99 -18.30 26.67
C VAL A 743 -31.02 -17.81 27.72
N SER A 744 -30.88 -18.55 28.80
CA SER A 744 -29.90 -18.25 29.85
C SER A 744 -28.52 -18.63 29.40
N PHE A 745 -27.55 -17.72 29.62
CA PHE A 745 -26.13 -17.98 29.42
C PHE A 745 -25.32 -17.34 30.54
N SER A 746 -24.11 -17.86 30.77
CA SER A 746 -23.22 -17.36 31.82
C SER A 746 -22.09 -16.54 31.25
N VAL A 747 -21.81 -15.39 31.83
CA VAL A 747 -20.64 -14.57 31.55
C VAL A 747 -19.60 -14.76 32.65
N SER A 748 -18.36 -15.06 32.26
CA SER A 748 -17.22 -15.26 33.15
C SER A 748 -15.99 -14.58 32.58
N ASN A 749 -16.01 -13.25 32.60
CA ASN A 749 -14.89 -12.43 32.15
C ASN A 749 -13.78 -12.48 33.20
N THR A 750 -12.57 -12.83 32.80
CA THR A 750 -11.41 -12.62 33.65
C THR A 750 -11.10 -11.12 33.68
N THR A 751 -11.15 -10.52 34.83
CA THR A 751 -10.69 -9.15 35.01
C THR A 751 -9.21 -9.06 34.60
N ALA A 752 -8.87 -8.14 33.72
CA ALA A 752 -7.47 -7.81 33.42
C ALA A 752 -6.78 -7.49 34.75
N GLY A 753 -5.69 -8.16 35.07
CA GLY A 753 -4.96 -7.91 36.33
C GLY A 753 -4.27 -6.54 36.27
N THR A 754 -4.06 -5.93 37.40
CA THR A 754 -3.31 -4.68 37.52
C THR A 754 -1.84 -4.97 37.78
N GLU A 755 -0.94 -4.44 36.93
CA GLU A 755 0.51 -4.50 37.14
C GLU A 755 0.91 -3.65 38.36
N ARG A 756 1.78 -4.20 39.22
CA ARG A 756 2.29 -3.57 40.45
C ARG A 756 3.77 -3.21 40.41
N ILE A 757 4.52 -3.81 39.49
CA ILE A 757 5.93 -3.47 39.24
C ILE A 757 5.96 -2.31 38.25
N VAL A 758 6.82 -1.35 38.50
CA VAL A 758 7.12 -0.25 37.58
C VAL A 758 8.51 -0.47 37.01
N ASN A 759 8.68 -0.30 35.70
CA ASN A 759 9.95 -0.51 35.04
C ASN A 759 10.51 -1.94 35.26
N GLY A 760 9.68 -2.95 35.04
CA GLY A 760 10.05 -4.34 35.27
C GLY A 760 11.05 -4.92 34.28
N GLY A 761 11.14 -4.36 33.06
CA GLY A 761 12.16 -4.65 32.05
C GLY A 761 13.41 -3.79 32.20
N PHE A 762 13.51 -2.96 33.24
CA PHE A 762 14.67 -2.10 33.57
C PHE A 762 15.02 -1.04 32.53
N GLU A 763 14.26 -0.84 31.45
CA GLU A 763 14.58 0.05 30.31
C GLU A 763 14.74 1.53 30.68
N SER A 764 14.26 1.94 31.87
CA SER A 764 14.51 3.27 32.44
C SER A 764 15.62 3.24 33.49
N GLY A 765 16.60 2.36 33.36
CA GLY A 765 17.68 2.14 34.34
C GLY A 765 17.14 1.74 35.71
N SER A 766 17.70 2.25 36.79
CA SER A 766 17.27 1.96 38.16
C SER A 766 15.99 2.66 38.60
N THR A 767 15.26 3.33 37.72
CA THR A 767 14.01 4.01 38.07
C THR A 767 13.03 3.06 38.76
N SER A 768 12.55 3.42 39.95
CA SER A 768 11.64 2.65 40.81
C SER A 768 12.27 1.40 41.47
N TRP A 769 13.51 1.10 41.17
CA TRP A 769 14.26 0.01 41.77
C TRP A 769 15.34 0.52 42.75
N THR A 770 15.54 -0.20 43.82
CA THR A 770 16.72 -0.03 44.68
C THR A 770 17.61 -1.23 44.47
N ALA A 771 18.85 -1.00 44.07
CA ALA A 771 19.79 -2.08 43.72
C ALA A 771 21.22 -1.68 44.20
N THR A 772 22.08 -2.70 44.35
CA THR A 772 23.53 -2.53 44.48
C THR A 772 24.02 -1.79 43.20
N SER A 773 24.99 -0.89 43.37
CA SER A 773 25.52 -0.09 42.25
C SER A 773 26.04 -0.99 41.14
N GLY A 774 25.62 -0.77 39.87
CA GLY A 774 26.01 -1.53 38.70
C GLY A 774 25.13 -2.77 38.39
N VAL A 775 24.26 -3.19 39.30
CA VAL A 775 23.38 -4.33 39.11
C VAL A 775 22.36 -4.09 38.00
N ILE A 776 21.75 -2.91 37.93
CA ILE A 776 20.85 -2.57 36.82
C ILE A 776 21.70 -1.92 35.74
N THR A 777 21.82 -2.56 34.60
CA THR A 777 22.82 -2.23 33.56
C THR A 777 22.30 -2.57 32.16
N ASN A 778 22.85 -1.85 31.18
CA ASN A 778 22.73 -2.13 29.75
C ASN A 778 24.05 -2.66 29.15
N ASP A 779 24.95 -3.17 29.98
CA ASP A 779 26.23 -3.75 29.52
C ASP A 779 25.97 -4.88 28.54
N ALA A 780 26.54 -4.80 27.34
CA ALA A 780 26.33 -5.73 26.24
C ALA A 780 27.03 -7.09 26.44
N SER A 781 27.87 -7.26 27.47
CA SER A 781 28.55 -8.55 27.78
C SER A 781 27.54 -9.65 28.13
N PHE A 782 26.31 -9.30 28.51
CA PHE A 782 25.23 -10.22 28.72
C PHE A 782 23.94 -9.65 28.07
N ALA A 783 23.27 -10.43 27.19
CA ALA A 783 22.05 -9.98 26.54
C ALA A 783 20.89 -9.84 27.53
N ALA A 784 20.08 -8.80 27.43
CA ALA A 784 18.78 -8.70 28.09
C ALA A 784 17.79 -9.70 27.50
N TYR A 785 16.77 -10.12 28.24
CA TYR A 785 15.68 -10.94 27.69
C TYR A 785 14.85 -10.13 26.67
N ALA A 786 14.59 -8.86 27.00
CA ALA A 786 13.91 -7.93 26.10
C ALA A 786 14.51 -6.53 26.27
N GLY A 787 14.54 -5.73 25.19
CA GLY A 787 15.13 -4.40 25.25
C GLY A 787 16.66 -4.42 25.38
N SER A 788 17.20 -3.51 26.19
CA SER A 788 18.65 -3.34 26.36
C SER A 788 19.12 -3.42 27.82
N TRP A 789 18.24 -3.21 28.77
CA TRP A 789 18.57 -3.16 30.19
C TRP A 789 18.12 -4.44 30.91
N LYS A 790 18.78 -4.76 31.99
CA LYS A 790 18.55 -5.94 32.84
C LYS A 790 19.06 -5.73 34.24
N ALA A 791 18.68 -6.60 35.17
CA ALA A 791 19.34 -6.68 36.47
C ALA A 791 20.34 -7.86 36.45
N TRP A 792 21.62 -7.57 36.54
CA TRP A 792 22.72 -8.53 36.54
C TRP A 792 23.38 -8.57 37.91
N LEU A 793 23.11 -9.61 38.68
CA LEU A 793 23.63 -9.84 40.02
C LEU A 793 24.80 -10.84 39.96
N ASN A 794 25.82 -10.58 40.72
CA ASN A 794 27.05 -11.38 40.84
C ASN A 794 27.85 -11.46 39.50
N GLY A 795 28.72 -12.45 39.35
CA GLY A 795 29.55 -12.59 38.14
C GLY A 795 30.96 -12.01 38.30
N TYR A 796 31.40 -11.76 39.55
CA TYR A 796 32.71 -11.14 39.86
C TYR A 796 33.83 -12.13 39.99
N GLY A 797 33.53 -13.43 40.23
CA GLY A 797 34.52 -14.46 40.56
C GLY A 797 35.21 -14.23 41.90
N ALA A 798 34.56 -13.49 42.80
CA ALA A 798 35.06 -13.17 44.15
C ALA A 798 33.87 -13.02 45.10
N THR A 799 34.09 -13.23 46.38
CA THR A 799 33.02 -13.08 47.38
C THR A 799 32.35 -11.72 47.25
N HIS A 800 31.12 -11.73 46.86
CA HIS A 800 30.30 -10.55 46.63
C HIS A 800 28.84 -10.76 47.03
N THR A 801 28.11 -9.66 47.21
CA THR A 801 26.66 -9.72 47.49
C THR A 801 25.96 -8.60 46.81
N ASP A 802 25.05 -8.93 45.90
CA ASP A 802 24.23 -7.99 45.19
C ASP A 802 22.76 -8.09 45.56
N SER A 803 22.07 -7.01 45.36
CA SER A 803 20.62 -7.02 45.55
C SER A 803 19.91 -6.05 44.59
N ALA A 804 18.67 -6.42 44.25
CA ALA A 804 17.72 -5.51 43.60
C ALA A 804 16.33 -5.75 44.17
N TYR A 805 15.60 -4.69 44.44
CA TYR A 805 14.22 -4.83 44.95
C TYR A 805 13.33 -3.66 44.57
N GLN A 806 12.04 -3.94 44.53
CA GLN A 806 11.00 -2.90 44.45
C GLN A 806 9.94 -3.11 45.52
N THR A 807 9.42 -2.00 46.09
CA THR A 807 8.34 -2.01 47.08
C THR A 807 7.00 -1.86 46.38
N ILE A 808 6.11 -2.81 46.61
CA ILE A 808 4.77 -2.87 46.03
C ILE A 808 3.71 -3.11 47.07
N SER A 809 2.46 -2.72 46.75
CA SER A 809 1.30 -3.02 47.64
C SER A 809 0.38 -4.03 46.94
N ILE A 810 0.05 -5.10 47.66
CA ILE A 810 -0.96 -6.07 47.21
C ILE A 810 -2.30 -5.65 47.78
N PRO A 811 -3.31 -5.33 46.94
CA PRO A 811 -4.61 -4.88 47.41
C PRO A 811 -5.28 -5.89 48.36
N SER A 812 -6.02 -5.36 49.38
CA SER A 812 -6.81 -6.24 50.24
C SER A 812 -8.00 -6.92 49.54
N THR A 813 -8.34 -6.44 48.36
CA THR A 813 -9.38 -7.03 47.49
C THR A 813 -8.85 -8.05 46.51
N ALA A 814 -7.53 -8.23 46.41
CA ALA A 814 -6.94 -9.13 45.41
C ALA A 814 -7.43 -10.57 45.59
N THR A 815 -7.81 -11.19 44.49
CA THR A 815 -8.16 -12.62 44.36
C THR A 815 -7.01 -13.44 43.82
N SER A 816 -6.05 -12.79 43.14
CA SER A 816 -4.76 -13.36 42.77
C SER A 816 -3.68 -12.27 42.82
N ALA A 817 -2.44 -12.68 43.07
CA ALA A 817 -1.26 -11.85 42.98
C ALA A 817 -0.10 -12.75 42.51
N THR A 818 0.39 -12.53 41.30
CA THR A 818 1.40 -13.40 40.70
C THR A 818 2.63 -12.61 40.33
N LEU A 819 3.78 -12.98 40.90
CA LEU A 819 5.10 -12.50 40.49
C LEU A 819 5.58 -13.38 39.34
N THR A 820 6.01 -12.77 38.25
CA THR A 820 6.75 -13.43 37.16
C THR A 820 8.02 -12.64 36.84
N PHE A 821 9.05 -13.33 36.37
CA PHE A 821 10.27 -12.74 35.83
C PHE A 821 11.00 -13.75 34.96
N TYR A 822 11.87 -13.32 34.09
CA TYR A 822 12.80 -14.17 33.34
C TYR A 822 14.15 -14.18 34.05
N LEU A 823 14.73 -15.36 34.17
CA LEU A 823 16.02 -15.62 34.83
C LEU A 823 16.92 -16.43 33.90
N ASP A 824 18.12 -15.93 33.67
CA ASP A 824 19.23 -16.69 33.12
C ASP A 824 20.31 -16.86 34.20
N VAL A 825 20.88 -18.07 34.30
CA VAL A 825 21.98 -18.39 35.20
C VAL A 825 23.15 -18.85 34.35
N ALA A 826 24.20 -18.04 34.31
CA ALA A 826 25.42 -18.34 33.61
C ALA A 826 26.57 -18.53 34.62
N THR A 827 27.25 -19.64 34.56
CA THR A 827 28.31 -19.95 35.50
C THR A 827 29.56 -20.52 34.82
N ASN A 828 30.70 -20.17 35.37
CA ASN A 828 31.97 -20.82 35.06
C ASN A 828 32.29 -21.98 36.03
N GLU A 829 31.42 -22.22 37.00
CA GLU A 829 31.56 -23.38 37.91
C GLU A 829 31.36 -24.70 37.16
N THR A 830 32.23 -25.65 37.44
CA THR A 830 32.17 -27.00 36.79
C THR A 830 31.52 -28.08 37.69
N THR A 831 31.18 -27.72 38.93
CA THR A 831 30.51 -28.61 39.86
C THR A 831 29.06 -28.86 39.48
N THR A 832 28.60 -30.12 39.61
CA THR A 832 27.20 -30.51 39.36
C THR A 832 26.45 -30.82 40.69
N THR A 833 27.11 -30.64 41.82
CA THR A 833 26.55 -31.09 43.10
C THR A 833 26.65 -30.05 44.22
N GLN A 834 27.56 -29.07 44.09
CA GLN A 834 27.79 -28.08 45.14
C GLN A 834 27.31 -26.69 44.68
N ALA A 835 26.41 -26.11 45.47
CA ALA A 835 25.94 -24.72 45.29
C ALA A 835 26.91 -23.74 45.97
N TYR A 836 27.75 -23.07 45.23
CA TYR A 836 28.67 -22.05 45.76
C TYR A 836 28.07 -20.67 45.72
N ASP A 837 27.35 -20.32 44.64
CA ASP A 837 26.73 -19.03 44.38
C ASP A 837 25.23 -19.18 44.38
N THR A 838 24.55 -18.24 44.98
CA THR A 838 23.08 -18.30 45.06
C THR A 838 22.39 -17.01 44.74
N LEU A 839 21.22 -17.10 44.08
CA LEU A 839 20.21 -16.04 43.98
C LEU A 839 18.99 -16.46 44.81
N LYS A 840 18.63 -15.69 45.84
CA LYS A 840 17.40 -15.88 46.58
C LYS A 840 16.34 -14.88 46.12
N VAL A 841 15.17 -15.35 45.77
CA VAL A 841 13.97 -14.56 45.50
C VAL A 841 13.18 -14.50 46.80
N GLN A 842 13.05 -13.32 47.36
CA GLN A 842 12.46 -13.13 48.71
C GLN A 842 11.33 -12.12 48.68
N VAL A 843 10.40 -12.33 49.59
CA VAL A 843 9.44 -11.29 50.02
C VAL A 843 9.93 -10.76 51.37
N ARG A 844 10.12 -9.44 51.42
CA ARG A 844 10.53 -8.75 52.67
C ARG A 844 9.51 -7.65 53.02
N ASN A 845 9.47 -7.27 54.31
CA ASN A 845 8.66 -6.18 54.77
C ASN A 845 9.38 -4.82 54.57
N SER A 846 8.74 -3.73 54.93
CA SER A 846 9.30 -2.37 54.81
C SER A 846 10.57 -2.16 55.67
N SER A 847 10.73 -2.93 56.75
CA SER A 847 11.92 -2.94 57.61
C SER A 847 13.03 -3.89 57.12
N ASN A 848 12.89 -4.38 55.93
CA ASN A 848 13.84 -5.29 55.25
C ASN A 848 13.96 -6.69 55.87
N SER A 849 13.07 -7.09 56.81
CA SER A 849 13.03 -8.48 57.36
C SER A 849 12.44 -9.42 56.32
N VAL A 850 13.02 -10.59 56.18
CA VAL A 850 12.54 -11.67 55.27
C VAL A 850 11.21 -12.21 55.82
N LEU A 851 10.15 -12.09 55.00
CA LEU A 851 8.87 -12.72 55.25
C LEU A 851 8.82 -14.13 54.71
N SER A 852 9.39 -14.33 53.52
CA SER A 852 9.50 -15.61 52.85
C SER A 852 10.65 -15.61 51.84
N THR A 853 11.27 -16.75 51.62
CA THR A 853 12.10 -17.07 50.47
C THR A 853 11.29 -17.91 49.48
N LEU A 854 10.93 -17.36 48.33
CA LEU A 854 10.11 -18.00 47.31
C LEU A 854 10.88 -19.05 46.54
N ALA A 855 12.15 -18.78 46.28
CA ALA A 855 13.07 -19.70 45.62
C ALA A 855 14.53 -19.34 45.92
N THR A 856 15.40 -20.36 45.79
CA THR A 856 16.85 -20.22 45.78
C THR A 856 17.36 -20.90 44.51
N TYR A 857 18.02 -20.12 43.65
CA TYR A 857 18.74 -20.61 42.48
C TYR A 857 20.24 -20.58 42.79
N SER A 858 21.04 -21.39 42.08
CA SER A 858 22.48 -21.46 42.28
C SER A 858 23.20 -21.71 40.95
N ASN A 859 24.52 -21.76 40.95
CA ASN A 859 25.34 -22.23 39.82
C ASN A 859 24.83 -23.58 39.25
N LEU A 860 24.19 -24.40 40.02
CA LEU A 860 23.63 -25.71 39.57
C LEU A 860 22.36 -25.52 38.70
N ASN A 861 21.82 -24.32 38.58
CA ASN A 861 20.65 -24.04 37.76
C ASN A 861 21.01 -23.40 36.42
N ALA A 862 22.29 -23.38 36.02
CA ALA A 862 22.71 -22.91 34.70
C ALA A 862 22.08 -23.80 33.59
N ALA A 863 21.39 -23.17 32.64
CA ALA A 863 20.61 -23.85 31.60
C ALA A 863 20.75 -23.25 30.19
N GLY A 864 21.65 -22.28 30.03
CA GLY A 864 21.93 -21.64 28.73
C GLY A 864 20.76 -20.86 28.15
N GLY A 865 20.29 -19.84 28.86
CA GLY A 865 19.28 -18.90 28.41
C GLY A 865 18.16 -18.64 29.42
N TYR A 866 17.38 -17.62 29.12
CA TYR A 866 16.30 -17.16 29.99
C TYR A 866 15.16 -18.16 30.13
N SER A 867 14.70 -18.37 31.35
CA SER A 867 13.50 -19.14 31.67
C SER A 867 12.57 -18.35 32.58
N GLN A 868 11.27 -18.39 32.27
CA GLN A 868 10.28 -17.70 33.08
C GLN A 868 10.08 -18.41 34.44
N LYS A 869 10.04 -17.61 35.50
CA LYS A 869 9.72 -18.04 36.87
C LYS A 869 8.40 -17.38 37.28
N SER A 870 7.60 -18.12 38.10
CA SER A 870 6.29 -17.67 38.52
C SER A 870 6.00 -18.07 39.95
N PHE A 871 5.51 -17.12 40.79
CA PHE A 871 5.23 -17.33 42.22
C PHE A 871 3.96 -16.61 42.61
N SER A 872 3.17 -17.22 43.52
CA SER A 872 2.02 -16.56 44.11
C SER A 872 2.43 -15.66 45.28
N LEU A 873 1.99 -14.40 45.26
CA LEU A 873 2.13 -13.43 46.34
C LEU A 873 0.80 -13.18 47.05
N LEU A 874 -0.23 -13.97 46.78
CA LEU A 874 -1.56 -13.77 47.33
C LEU A 874 -1.59 -13.84 48.91
N ALA A 875 -0.65 -14.58 49.53
CA ALA A 875 -0.49 -14.63 50.98
C ALA A 875 -0.20 -13.26 51.62
N TYR A 876 0.25 -12.28 50.83
CA TYR A 876 0.57 -10.90 51.27
C TYR A 876 -0.52 -9.90 50.91
N LYS A 877 -1.72 -10.37 50.63
CA LYS A 877 -2.92 -9.55 50.42
C LYS A 877 -3.13 -8.53 51.52
N GLY A 878 -3.35 -7.28 51.11
CA GLY A 878 -3.49 -6.14 52.02
C GLY A 878 -2.19 -5.57 52.62
N GLN A 879 -1.04 -6.11 52.18
CA GLN A 879 0.27 -5.71 52.70
C GLN A 879 1.09 -4.95 51.66
N THR A 880 2.00 -4.11 52.16
CA THR A 880 3.09 -3.51 51.40
C THR A 880 4.35 -4.35 51.62
N ILE A 881 4.90 -4.88 50.57
CA ILE A 881 6.04 -5.80 50.58
C ILE A 881 7.13 -5.33 49.63
N ARG A 882 8.32 -5.89 49.80
CA ARG A 882 9.41 -5.82 48.81
C ARG A 882 9.55 -7.14 48.07
N VAL A 883 9.50 -7.08 46.78
CA VAL A 883 9.99 -8.16 45.91
C VAL A 883 11.50 -7.97 45.85
N TYR A 884 12.26 -8.93 46.37
CA TYR A 884 13.67 -8.78 46.66
C TYR A 884 14.47 -9.93 46.04
N PHE A 885 15.47 -9.58 45.24
CA PHE A 885 16.43 -10.47 44.67
C PHE A 885 17.77 -10.26 45.40
N LEU A 886 18.36 -11.34 45.93
CA LEU A 886 19.61 -11.29 46.65
C LEU A 886 20.59 -12.30 46.04
N GLY A 887 21.58 -11.85 45.33
CA GLY A 887 22.72 -12.63 44.87
C GLY A 887 23.82 -12.70 45.89
N THR A 888 24.38 -13.89 46.11
CA THR A 888 25.55 -14.12 46.97
C THR A 888 26.53 -14.97 46.21
N GLU A 889 27.76 -14.53 46.08
CA GLU A 889 28.83 -15.17 45.31
C GLU A 889 29.94 -15.64 46.26
N GLY A 890 30.48 -16.80 45.99
CA GLY A 890 31.62 -17.39 46.66
C GLY A 890 32.95 -16.75 46.29
N SER A 891 34.07 -17.42 46.62
CA SER A 891 35.38 -16.79 46.55
C SER A 891 36.24 -17.12 45.32
N GLN A 892 35.77 -17.97 44.38
CA GLN A 892 36.68 -18.50 43.36
C GLN A 892 36.23 -18.43 41.88
N VAL A 893 34.97 -18.68 41.53
CA VAL A 893 34.51 -18.74 40.11
C VAL A 893 33.21 -18.03 39.96
N ALA A 894 33.04 -17.29 38.84
CA ALA A 894 31.91 -16.41 38.64
C ALA A 894 30.61 -17.17 38.28
N THR A 895 29.51 -16.79 38.92
CA THR A 895 28.15 -17.11 38.52
C THR A 895 27.34 -15.83 38.39
N SER A 896 26.85 -15.56 37.22
CA SER A 896 25.95 -14.43 36.89
C SER A 896 24.49 -14.86 37.01
N PHE A 897 23.68 -14.11 37.72
CA PHE A 897 22.22 -14.22 37.72
C PHE A 897 21.63 -13.01 37.03
N VAL A 898 21.01 -13.21 35.89
CA VAL A 898 20.49 -12.13 35.08
C VAL A 898 18.96 -12.21 35.04
N LEU A 899 18.31 -11.14 35.47
CA LEU A 899 16.86 -11.04 35.57
C LEU A 899 16.34 -9.97 34.63
N ASP A 900 15.18 -10.23 34.06
CA ASP A 900 14.48 -9.27 33.21
C ASP A 900 12.96 -9.46 33.26
N ASN A 901 12.21 -8.49 32.77
CA ASN A 901 10.74 -8.50 32.66
C ASN A 901 10.03 -8.97 33.95
N VAL A 902 10.40 -8.32 35.07
CA VAL A 902 9.78 -8.57 36.37
C VAL A 902 8.38 -7.95 36.40
N SER A 903 7.37 -8.72 36.70
CA SER A 903 5.96 -8.31 36.74
C SER A 903 5.26 -8.86 37.99
N VAL A 904 4.35 -8.09 38.57
CA VAL A 904 3.42 -8.57 39.58
C VAL A 904 2.01 -8.16 39.19
N ILE A 905 1.25 -9.11 38.70
CA ILE A 905 -0.15 -8.88 38.32
C ILE A 905 -1.08 -9.26 39.48
N THR A 906 -1.95 -8.32 39.85
CA THR A 906 -3.02 -8.55 40.86
C THR A 906 -4.39 -8.48 40.20
N LYS A 907 -5.28 -9.39 40.55
CA LYS A 907 -6.68 -9.41 40.14
C LYS A 907 -7.59 -9.39 41.33
#